data_506bebfca89da6e4c65fe036b9d64084
#
_entry.id   506bebfca89da6e4c65fe036b9d64084
#
_cell.length_a   1.000
_cell.length_b   1.000
_cell.length_c   1.000
_cell.angle_alpha   90.00
_cell.angle_beta   90.00
_cell.angle_gamma   90.00
#
_symmetry.space_group_name_H-M   'P 1'
#
loop_
_entity.id
_entity.type
_entity.pdbx_description
1 polymer ?
#
loop_
_entity_poly.entity_id
_entity_poly.type
_entity_poly.pdbx_seq_one_letter_code
_entity_poly.pdbx_strand_id
1 'polypeptide(L)'
;MLRLTKIILLFFSAFLLFGFLGGCSEDKKEEILPPPVEPCLTIKADLYPLNAQGDSTELVFTTNESWNIVTETEEEKRDWYRVYPLSGDAGEDIRVNVQVDSNLSYSDRNFVILLKSESLEERIEVRQLKQNVILLGGNRYEVTFEEQTLTVEVRSNVDYRVEIGEGSDWIIETPGSRSEELKKREHVFRIANNLQESPRTGLIFFRDLSSSLSDELTLIQSGWEDPDPERTALVSIYESSGGDSWTRSDNWCSDKPLSDWYGVETDAWGHVTALRLSHNNLSGTISEKISKLTGLQHLDLSWNDLGGEISRKVGTEVCSDLDNLLELETINFGHNRLRGDFMPINWYKLERLQRIDLSYNQLKCFAFPLLWENMFKNGRTVDLILNGNYLFDDIPKAIQDHPDWNRLALQMIRQNSEGTRLNYDKDIYLPDFTFTDLSDGSEHSIREVYSANKLTMLLHWDPLQESSGDFISTIVRRFHTLFRGQGFTVIGITPEGEEYREAAKRYIREQGISWTAVTDYRDSEGRRIILPDYPYPSYQLVDGSGKLRVDIFSSESFPTTFNLEKSSPMDMLSFAHTDYLNLFFWNIFGESTYESTDYHMDKQYETLQRASKGRGIDIVLLGDAFTDIDIATGHYRDIMEYAMESFFSIEPTKTYRDYFNVHMVYAVSRKACVGDDPTQTALGTVWDKVNGVTNRLIQLPDYVYIPVSRGVIPYPSIIVNGKKTGFALMKGTGIIEPNYAFSCYLCGGLDYLKYSILHESVGHGFGLLADEYVDYIDQELPESNKNRLKLDQAKGLYFNVSLTNDSRLVYWSHLIGHPRYPYVGVYEGGCKYNNGVWRSERVSLMSTLLADLYFNAISRELLVKRILELSGEGYSFDKFLQKDSDEGRPTGGSLSLSPFRSTSIDWVDRLSVGLDEL
;
A
#
# COMPACT_ATOMS: atom_id res chain seq x y z
N MET A 1 -28.37 -22.87 21.91
CA MET A 1 -28.17 -24.04 22.77
C MET A 1 -26.93 -23.76 23.60
N LEU A 2 -27.19 -23.36 24.78
CA LEU A 2 -27.06 -24.01 26.05
C LEU A 2 -25.62 -24.38 26.39
N ARG A 3 -25.15 -23.74 27.31
CA ARG A 3 -24.98 -23.88 28.78
C ARG A 3 -23.52 -24.23 29.09
N LEU A 4 -22.88 -23.88 30.08
CA LEU A 4 -23.05 -23.29 31.44
C LEU A 4 -21.66 -23.12 32.02
N THR A 5 -21.36 -22.26 32.74
CA THR A 5 -21.56 -21.66 34.06
C THR A 5 -20.24 -21.56 34.82
N LYS A 6 -19.92 -20.37 35.27
CA LYS A 6 -19.79 -19.94 36.67
C LYS A 6 -18.65 -20.62 37.48
N ILE A 7 -17.91 -19.93 38.31
CA ILE A 7 -18.25 -19.28 39.60
C ILE A 7 -16.98 -18.55 40.10
N ILE A 8 -16.99 -17.29 40.41
CA ILE A 8 -17.17 -16.58 41.69
C ILE A 8 -15.81 -16.34 42.39
N LEU A 9 -15.45 -15.21 42.69
CA LEU A 9 -15.84 -14.04 43.53
C LEU A 9 -14.93 -13.85 44.75
N LEU A 10 -14.52 -12.61 44.89
CA LEU A 10 -14.60 -11.71 46.05
C LEU A 10 -13.51 -11.88 47.14
N PHE A 11 -12.90 -10.81 47.61
CA PHE A 11 -13.33 -9.67 48.45
C PHE A 11 -12.24 -8.64 48.48
N PHE A 12 -12.50 -7.38 48.22
CA PHE A 12 -12.93 -6.29 49.11
C PHE A 12 -11.97 -6.08 50.31
N SER A 13 -11.57 -4.92 50.72
CA SER A 13 -11.82 -3.50 50.55
C SER A 13 -10.95 -2.75 51.56
N ALA A 14 -10.46 -1.65 51.18
CA ALA A 14 -10.78 -0.31 51.70
C ALA A 14 -10.47 0.07 53.14
N PHE A 15 -9.88 1.17 53.38
CA PHE A 15 -10.20 2.36 54.19
C PHE A 15 -8.93 3.18 54.43
N LEU A 16 -8.76 4.29 53.88
CA LEU A 16 -9.20 5.65 54.25
C LEU A 16 -8.49 6.30 55.42
N LEU A 17 -7.76 7.29 55.14
CA LEU A 17 -7.89 8.75 55.50
C LEU A 17 -7.23 9.24 56.79
N PHE A 18 -6.87 10.48 56.63
CA PHE A 18 -6.46 11.58 57.57
C PHE A 18 -4.94 11.63 57.81
N GLY A 19 -4.26 12.67 57.58
CA GLY A 19 -4.62 14.09 57.40
C GLY A 19 -3.79 14.97 58.33
N PHE A 20 -3.22 15.96 57.79
CA PHE A 20 -2.92 17.26 58.32
C PHE A 20 -1.61 17.58 59.07
N LEU A 21 -0.87 18.50 58.39
CA LEU A 21 -0.23 19.71 58.87
C LEU A 21 0.96 19.62 59.82
N GLY A 22 2.08 20.14 59.39
CA GLY A 22 2.46 21.49 59.55
C GLY A 22 3.81 21.66 60.15
N GLY A 23 4.63 22.43 59.49
CA GLY A 23 5.45 23.41 60.16
C GLY A 23 6.95 23.22 60.29
N CYS A 24 7.65 23.88 59.47
CA CYS A 24 8.86 24.69 59.63
C CYS A 24 10.07 24.21 60.41
N SER A 25 11.14 24.18 59.68
CA SER A 25 12.46 24.76 59.94
C SER A 25 13.34 24.19 61.10
N GLU A 26 14.48 23.75 60.73
CA GLU A 26 15.80 24.32 61.05
C GLU A 26 16.93 23.35 60.68
N ASP A 27 17.95 23.94 60.12
CA ASP A 27 19.22 23.32 59.78
C ASP A 27 19.84 22.49 60.85
N LYS A 28 20.19 21.23 60.59
CA LYS A 28 21.38 20.61 61.24
C LYS A 28 21.99 19.63 60.23
N LYS A 29 23.32 19.76 60.15
CA LYS A 29 24.20 18.87 59.40
C LYS A 29 23.86 17.40 59.61
N GLU A 30 23.55 16.68 58.59
CA GLU A 30 23.52 15.21 58.59
C GLU A 30 24.92 14.65 58.42
N GLU A 31 25.35 13.90 59.42
CA GLU A 31 26.39 12.89 59.27
C GLU A 31 25.85 11.81 58.31
N ILE A 32 26.61 11.49 57.29
CA ILE A 32 26.31 10.40 56.35
C ILE A 32 26.50 9.10 57.13
N LEU A 33 25.40 8.52 57.58
CA LEU A 33 25.35 7.13 57.98
C LEU A 33 25.45 6.23 56.73
N PRO A 34 26.21 5.14 56.80
CA PRO A 34 26.21 4.17 55.71
C PRO A 34 24.77 3.65 55.46
N PRO A 35 24.45 3.25 54.25
CA PRO A 35 23.12 2.75 53.92
C PRO A 35 22.79 1.54 54.83
N PRO A 36 21.52 1.36 55.25
CA PRO A 36 21.13 0.21 56.06
C PRO A 36 21.49 -1.06 55.31
N VAL A 37 22.22 -1.93 55.96
CA VAL A 37 22.49 -3.28 55.43
C VAL A 37 21.15 -3.98 55.36
N GLU A 38 20.72 -4.40 54.16
CA GLU A 38 19.49 -5.16 54.03
C GLU A 38 19.59 -6.47 54.84
N PRO A 39 18.50 -6.88 55.53
CA PRO A 39 18.47 -8.14 56.24
C PRO A 39 18.80 -9.29 55.28
N CYS A 40 19.70 -10.14 55.68
CA CYS A 40 20.13 -11.29 54.92
C CYS A 40 19.98 -12.55 55.72
N LEU A 41 19.29 -13.54 55.21
CA LEU A 41 19.24 -14.90 55.69
C LEU A 41 19.35 -15.83 54.49
N THR A 42 20.49 -16.49 54.36
CA THR A 42 20.79 -17.35 53.23
C THR A 42 21.24 -18.73 53.66
N ILE A 43 20.49 -19.75 53.26
CA ILE A 43 20.85 -21.15 53.48
C ILE A 43 21.86 -21.55 52.39
N LYS A 44 22.99 -22.13 52.77
CA LYS A 44 24.10 -22.47 51.87
C LYS A 44 24.05 -23.91 51.33
N ALA A 45 23.30 -24.78 51.99
CA ALA A 45 23.13 -26.15 51.52
C ALA A 45 21.75 -26.73 51.96
N ASP A 46 21.09 -27.40 51.06
CA ASP A 46 19.89 -28.15 51.38
C ASP A 46 20.25 -29.34 52.30
N LEU A 47 19.38 -29.65 53.24
CA LEU A 47 19.52 -30.81 54.07
C LEU A 47 19.10 -32.07 53.27
N TYR A 48 20.02 -33.05 53.20
CA TYR A 48 19.70 -34.35 52.63
C TYR A 48 18.68 -35.07 53.52
N PRO A 49 17.79 -35.90 52.91
CA PRO A 49 17.02 -36.82 53.64
C PRO A 49 17.91 -37.73 54.53
N LEU A 50 17.63 -37.79 55.79
CA LEU A 50 18.45 -38.50 56.76
C LEU A 50 18.16 -40.00 56.73
N ASN A 51 19.17 -40.81 57.02
CA ASN A 51 19.09 -42.25 56.88
C ASN A 51 18.17 -42.88 57.94
N ALA A 52 17.50 -44.01 57.56
CA ALA A 52 16.66 -44.77 58.44
C ALA A 52 17.38 -45.34 59.68
N GLN A 53 18.69 -45.58 59.63
CA GLN A 53 19.45 -46.13 60.74
C GLN A 53 19.92 -45.12 61.80
N GLY A 54 19.44 -43.88 61.70
CA GLY A 54 19.96 -42.72 62.43
C GLY A 54 21.10 -42.05 61.69
N ASP A 55 21.07 -40.69 61.69
CA ASP A 55 22.02 -39.91 60.93
C ASP A 55 22.18 -38.49 61.56
N SER A 56 23.20 -37.76 61.11
CA SER A 56 23.38 -36.39 61.49
C SER A 56 23.81 -35.58 60.27
N THR A 57 23.32 -34.32 60.17
CA THR A 57 23.67 -33.39 59.16
C THR A 57 23.87 -32.00 59.82
N GLU A 58 24.46 -31.10 59.06
CA GLU A 58 24.58 -29.71 59.47
C GLU A 58 23.77 -28.81 58.57
N LEU A 59 22.90 -27.96 59.17
CA LEU A 59 22.31 -26.82 58.53
C LEU A 59 23.32 -25.71 58.52
N VAL A 60 23.73 -25.23 57.36
CA VAL A 60 24.71 -24.15 57.18
C VAL A 60 24.04 -22.94 56.53
N PHE A 61 24.12 -21.80 57.19
CA PHE A 61 23.52 -20.56 56.71
C PHE A 61 24.34 -19.36 57.06
N THR A 62 24.05 -18.23 56.46
CA THR A 62 24.63 -16.93 56.74
C THR A 62 23.50 -15.94 57.04
N THR A 63 23.66 -15.14 58.06
CA THR A 63 22.73 -14.07 58.38
C THR A 63 23.48 -12.89 59.01
N ASN A 64 23.01 -11.71 58.76
CA ASN A 64 23.50 -10.47 59.36
C ASN A 64 22.66 -9.98 60.53
N GLU A 65 21.73 -10.83 61.01
CA GLU A 65 20.88 -10.60 62.18
C GLU A 65 21.04 -11.73 63.20
N SER A 66 20.69 -11.47 64.48
CA SER A 66 20.57 -12.55 65.47
C SER A 66 19.47 -13.51 65.04
N TRP A 67 19.68 -14.80 65.30
CA TRP A 67 18.81 -15.86 64.79
C TRP A 67 18.36 -16.82 65.87
N ASN A 68 17.22 -17.47 65.64
CA ASN A 68 16.74 -18.58 66.49
C ASN A 68 16.07 -19.65 65.62
N ILE A 69 16.02 -20.84 66.15
CA ILE A 69 15.41 -21.98 65.57
C ILE A 69 14.25 -22.48 66.44
N VAL A 70 13.12 -22.74 65.79
CA VAL A 70 11.96 -23.46 66.35
C VAL A 70 11.74 -24.72 65.56
N THR A 71 11.47 -25.85 66.19
CA THR A 71 11.18 -27.10 65.49
C THR A 71 9.73 -27.48 65.60
N GLU A 72 9.12 -27.96 64.54
CA GLU A 72 7.73 -28.42 64.44
C GLU A 72 7.69 -29.83 63.88
N THR A 73 6.87 -30.70 64.45
CA THR A 73 6.58 -32.05 63.88
C THR A 73 5.15 -32.44 64.16
N GLU A 74 4.56 -33.19 63.20
CA GLU A 74 3.20 -33.76 63.33
C GLU A 74 3.15 -35.02 64.19
N GLU A 75 4.31 -35.59 64.50
CA GLU A 75 4.38 -36.80 65.37
C GLU A 75 4.15 -36.48 66.86
N GLU A 76 3.40 -37.29 67.53
CA GLU A 76 3.11 -37.14 68.99
C GLU A 76 4.33 -37.24 69.87
N LYS A 77 5.43 -37.89 69.43
CA LYS A 77 6.68 -38.00 70.11
C LYS A 77 7.76 -37.17 69.44
N ARG A 78 8.33 -36.22 70.15
CA ARG A 78 9.38 -35.29 69.69
C ARG A 78 10.79 -35.71 70.11
N ASP A 79 11.03 -36.95 70.53
CA ASP A 79 12.27 -37.44 71.08
C ASP A 79 13.23 -38.12 70.11
N TRP A 80 12.86 -38.16 68.81
CA TRP A 80 13.62 -38.87 67.81
C TRP A 80 14.61 -37.96 67.03
N TYR A 81 14.58 -36.63 67.27
CA TYR A 81 15.51 -35.69 66.66
C TYR A 81 16.04 -34.69 67.67
N ARG A 82 17.21 -34.14 67.39
CA ARG A 82 17.88 -33.05 68.12
C ARG A 82 18.47 -32.03 67.14
N VAL A 83 18.24 -30.74 67.45
CA VAL A 83 18.77 -29.60 66.67
C VAL A 83 19.50 -28.71 67.67
N TYR A 84 20.76 -28.38 67.39
CA TYR A 84 21.54 -27.46 68.24
C TYR A 84 22.72 -26.81 67.52
N PRO A 85 23.09 -25.59 67.88
CA PRO A 85 22.39 -24.69 68.79
C PRO A 85 21.05 -24.17 68.22
N LEU A 86 20.15 -23.69 69.10
CA LEU A 86 18.83 -23.19 68.74
C LEU A 86 18.80 -21.68 68.54
N SER A 87 19.90 -20.95 68.79
CA SER A 87 20.01 -19.51 68.59
C SER A 87 21.48 -19.10 68.58
N GLY A 88 21.76 -17.95 68.03
CA GLY A 88 23.09 -17.35 67.99
C GLY A 88 23.10 -15.92 67.42
N ASP A 89 24.26 -15.33 67.33
CA ASP A 89 24.47 -14.01 66.75
C ASP A 89 24.68 -14.11 65.21
N ALA A 90 24.63 -12.97 64.57
CA ALA A 90 24.95 -12.82 63.12
C ALA A 90 26.32 -13.43 62.78
N GLY A 91 26.41 -14.06 61.62
CA GLY A 91 27.66 -14.67 61.17
C GLY A 91 27.57 -15.26 59.75
N GLU A 92 28.74 -15.55 59.20
CA GLU A 92 28.87 -16.32 57.96
C GLU A 92 29.14 -17.81 58.32
N ASP A 93 28.65 -18.72 57.49
CA ASP A 93 28.84 -20.17 57.63
C ASP A 93 28.44 -20.71 59.04
N ILE A 94 27.36 -20.18 59.61
CA ILE A 94 26.78 -20.66 60.87
C ILE A 94 26.34 -22.10 60.68
N ARG A 95 26.77 -22.96 61.60
CA ARG A 95 26.50 -24.41 61.59
C ARG A 95 25.57 -24.82 62.69
N VAL A 96 24.49 -25.49 62.38
CA VAL A 96 23.54 -26.07 63.30
C VAL A 96 23.48 -27.55 63.03
N ASN A 97 23.76 -28.34 64.05
CA ASN A 97 23.74 -29.77 63.95
C ASN A 97 22.32 -30.30 64.07
N VAL A 98 21.93 -31.17 63.14
CA VAL A 98 20.65 -31.84 63.05
C VAL A 98 20.91 -33.33 63.19
N GLN A 99 20.48 -33.94 64.23
CA GLN A 99 20.70 -35.37 64.54
C GLN A 99 19.36 -36.08 64.69
N VAL A 100 19.20 -37.28 64.07
CA VAL A 100 18.00 -38.14 64.22
C VAL A 100 18.37 -39.50 64.68
N ASP A 101 17.51 -40.10 65.54
CA ASP A 101 17.62 -41.50 65.96
C ASP A 101 17.09 -42.40 64.82
N SER A 102 17.37 -43.72 64.86
CA SER A 102 16.98 -44.66 63.84
C SER A 102 15.46 -44.64 63.61
N ASN A 103 15.05 -44.55 62.35
CA ASN A 103 13.68 -44.70 61.92
C ASN A 103 13.41 -46.22 61.63
N LEU A 104 12.79 -46.81 62.52
CA LEU A 104 12.41 -48.27 62.45
C LEU A 104 11.07 -48.46 61.67
N SER A 105 10.41 -47.42 61.27
CA SER A 105 9.16 -47.46 60.51
C SER A 105 9.39 -47.70 59.02
N TYR A 106 8.35 -48.16 58.31
CA TYR A 106 8.35 -48.34 56.86
C TYR A 106 7.92 -47.01 56.12
N SER A 107 7.70 -45.98 56.91
CA SER A 107 7.39 -44.63 56.36
C SER A 107 8.48 -43.65 56.74
N ASP A 108 8.71 -42.70 55.88
CA ASP A 108 9.57 -41.53 56.19
C ASP A 108 8.93 -40.75 57.32
N ARG A 109 9.75 -40.10 58.14
CA ARG A 109 9.29 -39.15 59.14
C ARG A 109 9.93 -37.81 58.93
N ASN A 110 9.19 -36.74 59.20
CA ASN A 110 9.57 -35.40 58.94
C ASN A 110 9.46 -34.52 60.16
N PHE A 111 10.31 -33.55 60.31
CA PHE A 111 10.10 -32.39 61.14
C PHE A 111 10.56 -31.12 60.42
N VAL A 112 10.10 -29.99 60.91
CA VAL A 112 10.38 -28.69 60.29
C VAL A 112 11.26 -27.89 61.21
N ILE A 113 12.30 -27.29 60.66
CA ILE A 113 13.12 -26.27 61.29
C ILE A 113 12.64 -24.92 60.76
N LEU A 114 12.14 -24.05 61.65
CA LEU A 114 11.86 -22.67 61.37
C LEU A 114 13.06 -21.86 61.82
N LEU A 115 13.87 -21.43 60.88
CA LEU A 115 15.01 -20.55 61.08
C LEU A 115 14.55 -19.11 60.97
N LYS A 116 14.61 -18.36 62.04
CA LYS A 116 14.16 -16.95 62.09
C LYS A 116 15.32 -16.04 62.44
N SER A 117 15.48 -14.98 61.73
CA SER A 117 16.21 -13.79 62.13
C SER A 117 15.21 -12.75 62.65
N GLU A 118 15.70 -11.54 62.95
CA GLU A 118 14.82 -10.46 63.41
C GLU A 118 13.82 -10.04 62.32
N SER A 119 14.20 -10.11 61.05
CA SER A 119 13.43 -9.63 59.90
C SER A 119 12.99 -10.71 58.94
N LEU A 120 13.64 -11.88 58.92
CA LEU A 120 13.42 -12.95 57.95
C LEU A 120 13.14 -14.30 58.62
N GLU A 121 12.39 -15.12 57.94
CA GLU A 121 12.08 -16.47 58.35
C GLU A 121 12.23 -17.43 57.19
N GLU A 122 12.94 -18.54 57.43
CA GLU A 122 13.06 -19.64 56.46
C GLU A 122 12.53 -20.96 57.08
N ARG A 123 11.80 -21.72 56.28
CA ARG A 123 11.20 -22.98 56.67
C ARG A 123 11.93 -24.13 55.99
N ILE A 124 12.57 -24.97 56.75
CA ILE A 124 13.38 -26.11 56.29
C ILE A 124 12.75 -27.38 56.75
N GLU A 125 12.29 -28.25 55.83
CA GLU A 125 11.75 -29.55 56.10
C GLU A 125 12.88 -30.58 56.20
N VAL A 126 12.98 -31.28 57.29
CA VAL A 126 13.94 -32.37 57.54
C VAL A 126 13.20 -33.70 57.45
N ARG A 127 13.61 -34.53 56.51
CA ARG A 127 13.02 -35.83 56.24
C ARG A 127 14.02 -36.93 56.64
N GLN A 128 13.56 -37.90 57.40
CA GLN A 128 14.30 -39.15 57.64
C GLN A 128 13.63 -40.28 56.90
N LEU A 129 14.39 -41.00 56.14
CA LEU A 129 13.89 -42.06 55.27
C LEU A 129 13.74 -43.40 55.98
N LYS A 130 12.86 -44.21 55.40
CA LYS A 130 12.75 -45.65 55.76
C LYS A 130 13.90 -46.44 55.12
N GLN A 131 14.01 -47.73 55.45
CA GLN A 131 15.07 -48.61 54.93
C GLN A 131 15.07 -48.75 53.44
N ASN A 132 16.25 -48.86 52.85
CA ASN A 132 16.57 -48.93 51.40
C ASN A 132 16.34 -47.65 50.62
N VAL A 133 17.40 -46.88 50.33
CA VAL A 133 17.30 -45.57 49.71
C VAL A 133 18.46 -45.31 48.77
N ILE A 134 18.12 -44.60 47.72
CA ILE A 134 19.07 -43.85 46.87
C ILE A 134 18.78 -42.37 47.15
N LEU A 135 19.82 -41.63 47.55
CA LEU A 135 19.71 -40.21 47.97
C LEU A 135 20.62 -39.39 47.13
N LEU A 136 20.02 -38.43 46.42
CA LEU A 136 20.74 -37.44 45.65
C LEU A 136 21.03 -36.24 46.50
N GLY A 137 22.20 -35.61 46.30
CA GLY A 137 22.56 -34.37 46.95
C GLY A 137 21.72 -33.14 46.51
N GLY A 138 20.98 -33.30 45.45
CA GLY A 138 19.97 -32.41 44.88
C GLY A 138 19.30 -33.15 43.74
N ASN A 139 18.04 -32.86 43.51
CA ASN A 139 17.28 -33.45 42.39
C ASN A 139 17.11 -32.50 41.20
N ARG A 140 17.59 -31.28 41.32
CA ARG A 140 17.57 -30.26 40.28
C ARG A 140 18.85 -29.42 40.30
N TYR A 141 19.52 -29.33 39.19
CA TYR A 141 20.69 -28.49 39.00
C TYR A 141 20.48 -27.58 37.81
N GLU A 142 20.87 -26.31 37.98
CA GLU A 142 20.92 -25.32 36.91
C GLU A 142 22.38 -24.96 36.62
N VAL A 143 22.76 -25.03 35.36
CA VAL A 143 24.15 -24.82 34.93
C VAL A 143 24.20 -23.84 33.78
N THR A 144 25.33 -23.19 33.59
CA THR A 144 25.53 -22.26 32.49
C THR A 144 25.65 -22.99 31.13
N PHE A 145 25.55 -22.24 30.05
CA PHE A 145 25.66 -22.80 28.70
C PHE A 145 27.05 -23.36 28.38
N GLU A 146 28.08 -22.98 29.10
CA GLU A 146 29.44 -23.39 28.84
C GLU A 146 29.69 -24.89 29.18
N GLU A 147 30.71 -25.46 28.55
CA GLU A 147 31.16 -26.78 28.89
C GLU A 147 31.64 -26.82 30.33
N GLN A 148 31.09 -27.69 31.13
CA GLN A 148 31.44 -27.78 32.55
C GLN A 148 31.26 -29.20 33.07
N THR A 149 31.68 -29.42 34.32
CA THR A 149 31.48 -30.68 35.04
C THR A 149 30.55 -30.46 36.20
N LEU A 150 29.59 -31.37 36.32
CA LEU A 150 28.66 -31.48 37.47
C LEU A 150 29.04 -32.71 38.30
N THR A 151 29.33 -32.50 39.59
CA THR A 151 29.54 -33.61 40.51
C THR A 151 28.28 -33.77 41.34
N VAL A 152 27.73 -34.96 41.28
CA VAL A 152 26.51 -35.33 42.01
C VAL A 152 26.91 -36.35 43.09
N GLU A 153 26.71 -36.02 44.33
CA GLU A 153 26.86 -36.93 45.46
C GLU A 153 25.59 -37.79 45.58
N VAL A 154 25.79 -39.09 45.59
CA VAL A 154 24.69 -40.05 45.79
C VAL A 154 25.03 -40.88 47.03
N ARG A 155 24.12 -40.89 47.98
CA ARG A 155 24.21 -41.76 49.18
C ARG A 155 23.16 -42.86 49.03
N SER A 156 23.61 -44.11 49.04
CA SER A 156 22.70 -45.25 48.89
C SER A 156 23.19 -46.41 49.71
N ASN A 157 22.25 -47.11 50.29
CA ASN A 157 22.48 -48.42 50.96
C ASN A 157 22.20 -49.61 50.01
N VAL A 158 21.87 -49.31 48.74
CA VAL A 158 21.63 -50.33 47.70
C VAL A 158 22.61 -50.14 46.55
N ASP A 159 22.85 -51.20 45.79
CA ASP A 159 23.61 -51.10 44.54
C ASP A 159 22.68 -50.60 43.42
N TYR A 160 23.07 -49.55 42.76
CA TYR A 160 22.29 -48.88 41.73
C TYR A 160 23.14 -48.65 40.48
N ARG A 161 22.44 -48.35 39.34
CA ARG A 161 23.02 -47.92 38.07
C ARG A 161 22.53 -46.51 37.76
N VAL A 162 23.37 -45.79 37.02
CA VAL A 162 23.05 -44.49 36.46
C VAL A 162 22.56 -44.69 35.03
N GLU A 163 21.47 -44.07 34.68
CA GLU A 163 20.91 -44.05 33.34
C GLU A 163 20.64 -42.60 32.95
N ILE A 164 21.26 -42.14 31.84
CA ILE A 164 20.97 -40.84 31.29
C ILE A 164 19.79 -41.02 30.31
N GLY A 165 18.65 -40.36 30.63
CA GLY A 165 17.46 -40.35 29.82
C GLY A 165 17.50 -39.26 28.75
N GLU A 166 16.74 -38.21 28.94
CA GLU A 166 16.85 -37.02 28.09
C GLU A 166 18.21 -36.37 28.29
N GLY A 167 18.87 -35.95 27.16
CA GLY A 167 20.19 -35.31 27.22
C GLY A 167 21.38 -36.25 27.10
N SER A 168 21.18 -37.51 26.69
CA SER A 168 22.27 -38.49 26.52
C SER A 168 23.31 -38.11 25.45
N ASP A 169 23.02 -37.16 24.60
CA ASP A 169 23.90 -36.59 23.56
C ASP A 169 24.85 -35.52 24.09
N TRP A 170 24.55 -34.90 25.26
CA TRP A 170 25.32 -33.79 25.82
C TRP A 170 25.71 -33.94 27.29
N ILE A 171 25.20 -34.96 27.97
CA ILE A 171 25.58 -35.34 29.33
C ILE A 171 26.36 -36.64 29.24
N ILE A 172 27.58 -36.68 29.77
CA ILE A 172 28.45 -37.85 29.71
C ILE A 172 28.93 -38.13 31.15
N GLU A 173 28.64 -39.32 31.69
CA GLU A 173 29.18 -39.78 32.96
C GLU A 173 30.68 -40.12 32.79
N THR A 174 31.50 -39.63 33.68
CA THR A 174 32.93 -39.93 33.78
C THR A 174 33.20 -40.80 35.02
N PRO A 175 34.23 -41.70 35.02
CA PRO A 175 34.50 -42.58 36.14
C PRO A 175 34.76 -41.82 37.44
N GLY A 176 33.96 -42.06 38.50
CA GLY A 176 34.11 -41.47 39.83
C GLY A 176 34.76 -42.40 40.87
N SER A 177 35.09 -41.87 42.05
CA SER A 177 35.79 -42.57 43.15
C SER A 177 34.85 -43.39 44.07
N ARG A 178 35.31 -44.46 44.72
CA ARG A 178 34.57 -45.31 45.66
C ARG A 178 35.08 -45.08 47.10
N SER A 179 34.16 -44.96 48.04
CA SER A 179 34.49 -45.00 49.54
C SER A 179 33.47 -45.88 50.27
N GLU A 180 33.91 -46.56 51.36
CA GLU A 180 33.14 -47.53 52.16
C GLU A 180 32.65 -46.89 53.46
N GLU A 181 31.36 -46.86 53.63
CA GLU A 181 30.38 -46.66 54.74
C GLU A 181 29.29 -45.76 54.36
N LEU A 182 28.02 -46.28 54.31
CA LEU A 182 26.99 -45.70 53.48
C LEU A 182 27.54 -45.27 52.13
N LYS A 183 27.54 -46.16 51.13
CA LYS A 183 28.26 -45.97 49.89
C LYS A 183 28.01 -44.59 49.30
N LYS A 184 28.69 -43.57 49.80
CA LYS A 184 28.79 -42.29 49.20
C LYS A 184 29.54 -42.46 47.90
N ARG A 185 28.88 -42.19 46.81
CA ARG A 185 29.49 -42.20 45.45
C ARG A 185 29.37 -40.79 44.87
N GLU A 186 30.45 -40.32 44.29
CA GLU A 186 30.43 -39.10 43.51
C GLU A 186 30.39 -39.49 42.04
N HIS A 187 29.33 -39.04 41.36
CA HIS A 187 29.18 -39.17 39.94
C HIS A 187 29.58 -37.85 39.30
N VAL A 188 30.43 -37.91 38.33
CA VAL A 188 30.90 -36.73 37.62
C VAL A 188 30.38 -36.76 36.20
N PHE A 189 29.60 -35.80 35.86
CA PHE A 189 29.02 -35.64 34.54
C PHE A 189 29.74 -34.48 33.84
N ARG A 190 30.26 -34.75 32.64
CA ARG A 190 30.68 -33.71 31.73
C ARG A 190 29.46 -33.26 30.96
N ILE A 191 29.22 -31.99 30.98
CA ILE A 191 28.10 -31.31 30.32
C ILE A 191 28.71 -30.53 29.16
N ALA A 192 28.35 -30.92 27.92
CA ALA A 192 28.82 -30.21 26.74
C ALA A 192 28.18 -28.81 26.66
N ASN A 193 28.84 -27.88 26.01
CA ASN A 193 28.31 -26.53 25.79
C ASN A 193 26.96 -26.57 25.06
N ASN A 194 26.02 -25.70 25.45
CA ASN A 194 24.79 -25.47 24.75
C ASN A 194 24.97 -24.28 23.81
N LEU A 195 25.12 -24.55 22.52
CA LEU A 195 25.27 -23.51 21.48
C LEU A 195 23.92 -22.96 20.96
N GLN A 196 22.80 -23.42 21.52
CA GLN A 196 21.48 -22.91 21.20
C GLN A 196 21.06 -21.82 22.19
N GLU A 197 20.32 -20.83 21.74
CA GLU A 197 19.81 -19.74 22.60
C GLU A 197 18.76 -20.22 23.60
N SER A 198 18.13 -21.38 23.37
CA SER A 198 17.14 -21.94 24.28
C SER A 198 17.80 -22.85 25.34
N PRO A 199 17.33 -22.79 26.61
CA PRO A 199 17.73 -23.74 27.61
C PRO A 199 17.34 -25.15 27.22
N ARG A 200 18.15 -26.14 27.70
CA ARG A 200 17.85 -27.54 27.48
C ARG A 200 17.82 -28.31 28.81
N THR A 201 16.99 -29.35 28.86
CA THR A 201 16.80 -30.15 30.05
C THR A 201 17.33 -31.56 29.79
N GLY A 202 17.98 -32.11 30.80
CA GLY A 202 18.41 -33.50 30.81
C GLY A 202 17.91 -34.22 32.07
N LEU A 203 17.69 -35.51 31.98
CA LEU A 203 17.23 -36.37 33.08
C LEU A 203 18.23 -37.47 33.33
N ILE A 204 18.66 -37.61 34.59
CA ILE A 204 19.57 -38.68 35.04
C ILE A 204 18.86 -39.49 36.10
N PHE A 205 18.75 -40.80 35.88
CA PHE A 205 18.09 -41.73 36.78
C PHE A 205 19.13 -42.57 37.52
N PHE A 206 18.89 -42.76 38.80
CA PHE A 206 19.64 -43.64 39.68
C PHE A 206 18.70 -44.77 40.08
N ARG A 207 18.92 -45.96 39.49
CA ARG A 207 17.98 -47.11 39.64
C ARG A 207 18.61 -48.25 40.42
N ASP A 208 17.95 -48.71 41.46
CA ASP A 208 18.36 -49.93 42.20
C ASP A 208 18.42 -51.15 41.26
N LEU A 209 19.42 -51.98 41.43
CA LEU A 209 19.61 -53.17 40.61
C LEU A 209 18.69 -54.36 41.05
N SER A 210 18.12 -54.26 42.22
CA SER A 210 17.36 -55.36 42.87
C SER A 210 15.90 -55.05 43.11
N SER A 211 15.48 -53.84 43.01
CA SER A 211 14.09 -53.39 43.27
C SER A 211 13.67 -52.27 42.29
N SER A 212 12.43 -51.85 42.42
CA SER A 212 11.86 -50.71 41.64
C SER A 212 12.26 -49.34 42.20
N LEU A 213 13.15 -49.29 43.18
CA LEU A 213 13.59 -48.03 43.77
C LEU A 213 14.43 -47.24 42.76
N SER A 214 14.05 -46.01 42.56
CA SER A 214 14.82 -45.11 41.73
C SER A 214 14.65 -43.66 42.22
N ASP A 215 15.66 -42.87 42.01
CA ASP A 215 15.61 -41.41 42.17
C ASP A 215 16.08 -40.76 40.89
N GLU A 216 15.62 -39.54 40.61
CA GLU A 216 15.90 -38.82 39.40
C GLU A 216 16.45 -37.43 39.66
N LEU A 217 17.34 -37.01 38.76
CA LEU A 217 17.93 -35.71 38.78
C LEU A 217 17.59 -34.97 37.49
N THR A 218 17.06 -33.79 37.60
CA THR A 218 16.82 -32.89 36.46
C THR A 218 18.00 -31.90 36.35
N LEU A 219 18.60 -31.86 35.19
CA LEU A 219 19.65 -30.90 34.86
C LEU A 219 19.11 -29.91 33.83
N ILE A 220 19.13 -28.64 34.15
CA ILE A 220 18.77 -27.54 33.22
C ILE A 220 20.02 -26.78 32.87
N GLN A 221 20.35 -26.76 31.60
CA GLN A 221 21.46 -25.95 31.07
C GLN A 221 20.90 -24.71 30.36
N SER A 222 21.37 -23.52 30.74
CA SER A 222 20.97 -22.28 30.07
C SER A 222 21.35 -22.31 28.59
N GLY A 223 20.64 -21.51 27.81
CA GLY A 223 21.02 -21.26 26.41
C GLY A 223 22.28 -20.39 26.33
N TRP A 224 22.88 -20.41 25.16
CA TRP A 224 24.01 -19.52 24.86
C TRP A 224 23.56 -18.06 24.97
N GLU A 225 24.30 -17.27 25.70
CA GLU A 225 24.13 -15.84 25.77
C GLU A 225 25.23 -15.17 24.98
N ASP A 226 24.81 -14.32 24.03
CA ASP A 226 25.74 -13.55 23.22
C ASP A 226 26.46 -12.52 24.13
N PRO A 227 27.78 -12.48 24.18
CA PRO A 227 28.52 -11.51 24.98
C PRO A 227 28.42 -10.08 24.43
N ASP A 228 28.08 -9.90 23.15
CA ASP A 228 27.87 -8.60 22.50
C ASP A 228 26.65 -8.67 21.57
N PRO A 229 25.45 -8.79 22.14
CA PRO A 229 24.24 -9.02 21.35
C PRO A 229 23.91 -7.88 20.39
N GLU A 230 24.28 -6.65 20.71
CA GLU A 230 24.05 -5.51 19.85
C GLU A 230 24.97 -5.52 18.62
N ARG A 231 26.24 -5.85 18.79
CA ARG A 231 27.16 -6.04 17.66
C ARG A 231 26.70 -7.17 16.76
N THR A 232 26.34 -8.31 17.34
CA THR A 232 25.81 -9.45 16.59
C THR A 232 24.54 -9.09 15.83
N ALA A 233 23.66 -8.30 16.42
CA ALA A 233 22.46 -7.83 15.77
C ALA A 233 22.77 -6.93 14.57
N LEU A 234 23.69 -5.97 14.74
CA LEU A 234 24.10 -5.08 13.65
C LEU A 234 24.79 -5.85 12.52
N VAL A 235 25.68 -6.78 12.83
CA VAL A 235 26.31 -7.66 11.80
C VAL A 235 25.23 -8.45 11.05
N SER A 236 24.27 -9.00 11.76
CA SER A 236 23.16 -9.74 11.13
C SER A 236 22.27 -8.83 10.26
N ILE A 237 22.07 -7.58 10.64
CA ILE A 237 21.38 -6.57 9.81
C ILE A 237 22.20 -6.30 8.54
N TYR A 238 23.51 -6.12 8.67
CA TYR A 238 24.41 -5.95 7.52
C TYR A 238 24.29 -7.10 6.53
N GLU A 239 24.40 -8.34 7.02
CA GLU A 239 24.34 -9.56 6.20
C GLU A 239 22.98 -9.73 5.52
N SER A 240 21.86 -9.53 6.27
CA SER A 240 20.51 -9.75 5.76
C SER A 240 20.02 -8.67 4.79
N SER A 241 20.62 -7.49 4.84
CA SER A 241 20.24 -6.36 4.01
C SER A 241 21.25 -5.99 2.92
N GLY A 242 22.13 -6.94 2.57
CA GLY A 242 23.08 -6.81 1.44
C GLY A 242 24.20 -5.81 1.69
N GLY A 243 24.79 -5.84 2.87
CA GLY A 243 25.79 -4.90 3.37
C GLY A 243 26.96 -4.60 2.43
N ASP A 244 27.43 -5.61 1.68
CA ASP A 244 28.49 -5.43 0.68
C ASP A 244 28.10 -4.49 -0.47
N SER A 245 26.81 -4.24 -0.66
CA SER A 245 26.25 -3.37 -1.70
C SER A 245 25.81 -2.01 -1.17
N TRP A 246 25.94 -1.75 0.10
CA TRP A 246 25.55 -0.45 0.68
C TRP A 246 26.38 0.71 0.11
N THR A 247 25.79 1.84 -0.02
CA THR A 247 26.47 3.07 -0.46
C THR A 247 27.54 3.49 0.55
N ARG A 248 27.25 3.32 1.84
CA ARG A 248 28.15 3.59 2.94
C ARG A 248 28.08 2.49 4.01
N SER A 249 29.22 1.91 4.34
CA SER A 249 29.37 0.88 5.37
C SER A 249 30.65 1.09 6.20
N ASP A 250 31.02 2.36 6.42
CA ASP A 250 32.26 2.69 7.13
C ASP A 250 32.28 2.02 8.51
N ASN A 251 33.34 1.23 8.77
CA ASN A 251 33.60 0.47 9.99
C ASN A 251 32.62 -0.68 10.32
N TRP A 252 31.61 -0.94 9.52
CA TRP A 252 30.72 -2.09 9.74
C TRP A 252 31.49 -3.42 9.76
N CYS A 253 31.05 -4.36 10.59
CA CYS A 253 31.68 -5.68 10.80
C CYS A 253 33.13 -5.61 11.30
N SER A 254 33.57 -4.51 11.90
CA SER A 254 34.90 -4.35 12.49
C SER A 254 34.87 -4.41 14.02
N ASP A 255 36.06 -4.49 14.63
CA ASP A 255 36.24 -4.48 16.10
C ASP A 255 36.15 -3.06 16.72
N LYS A 256 35.89 -2.02 15.91
CA LYS A 256 35.75 -0.67 16.41
C LYS A 256 34.49 -0.51 17.27
N PRO A 257 34.46 0.51 18.16
CA PRO A 257 33.25 0.86 18.92
C PRO A 257 32.04 1.02 17.96
N LEU A 258 30.84 0.62 18.40
CA LEU A 258 29.63 0.72 17.60
C LEU A 258 29.30 2.16 17.20
N SER A 259 29.64 3.13 18.05
CA SER A 259 29.53 4.56 17.74
C SER A 259 30.35 5.03 16.53
N ASP A 260 31.35 4.26 16.11
CA ASP A 260 32.18 4.58 14.95
C ASP A 260 31.61 3.98 13.65
N TRP A 261 30.58 3.14 13.72
CA TRP A 261 29.92 2.53 12.58
C TRP A 261 28.98 3.53 11.92
N TYR A 262 29.04 3.63 10.60
CA TYR A 262 28.20 4.58 9.88
C TYR A 262 26.71 4.37 10.19
N GLY A 263 26.05 5.43 10.60
CA GLY A 263 24.62 5.43 10.91
C GLY A 263 24.23 4.85 12.27
N VAL A 264 25.19 4.46 13.11
CA VAL A 264 24.94 3.96 14.45
C VAL A 264 25.24 5.05 15.48
N GLU A 265 24.30 5.34 16.36
CA GLU A 265 24.48 6.22 17.50
C GLU A 265 24.35 5.40 18.80
N THR A 266 25.16 5.72 19.80
CA THR A 266 25.15 5.02 21.08
C THR A 266 25.05 6.00 22.25
N ASP A 267 24.56 5.49 23.37
CA ASP A 267 24.61 6.22 24.63
C ASP A 267 26.02 6.25 25.26
N ALA A 268 26.15 6.83 26.44
CA ALA A 268 27.43 6.94 27.14
C ALA A 268 28.00 5.57 27.61
N TRP A 269 27.19 4.54 27.63
CA TRP A 269 27.59 3.16 27.99
C TRP A 269 27.88 2.29 26.78
N GLY A 270 27.62 2.80 25.56
CA GLY A 270 27.88 2.11 24.30
C GLY A 270 26.66 1.36 23.74
N HIS A 271 25.49 1.45 24.39
CA HIS A 271 24.25 0.85 23.85
C HIS A 271 23.71 1.63 22.68
N VAL A 272 23.22 0.90 21.67
CA VAL A 272 22.69 1.48 20.43
C VAL A 272 21.36 2.19 20.70
N THR A 273 21.34 3.50 20.43
CA THR A 273 20.16 4.37 20.59
C THR A 273 19.55 4.82 19.28
N ALA A 274 20.34 4.86 18.19
CA ALA A 274 19.81 5.15 16.88
C ALA A 274 20.51 4.34 15.79
N LEU A 275 19.72 3.96 14.77
CA LEU A 275 20.19 3.35 13.54
C LEU A 275 19.62 4.14 12.34
N ARG A 276 20.51 4.91 11.66
CA ARG A 276 20.15 5.81 10.56
C ARG A 276 20.87 5.39 9.28
N LEU A 277 20.18 4.60 8.46
CA LEU A 277 20.70 4.02 7.21
C LEU A 277 19.83 4.38 6.00
N SER A 278 19.18 5.54 6.05
CA SER A 278 18.38 6.01 4.92
C SER A 278 19.24 6.28 3.67
N HIS A 279 18.66 6.07 2.47
CA HIS A 279 19.32 6.29 1.16
C HIS A 279 20.66 5.55 1.02
N ASN A 280 20.77 4.33 1.56
CA ASN A 280 22.04 3.62 1.65
C ASN A 280 22.10 2.32 0.84
N ASN A 281 21.15 2.13 -0.09
CA ASN A 281 21.08 0.96 -0.98
C ASN A 281 20.96 -0.39 -0.24
N LEU A 282 20.28 -0.40 0.91
CA LEU A 282 19.97 -1.63 1.62
C LEU A 282 18.99 -2.47 0.77
N SER A 283 19.22 -3.77 0.68
CA SER A 283 18.38 -4.72 -0.05
C SER A 283 18.23 -6.03 0.73
N GLY A 284 17.17 -6.80 0.49
CA GLY A 284 16.92 -8.02 1.26
C GLY A 284 15.88 -7.80 2.36
N THR A 285 16.16 -8.23 3.59
CA THR A 285 15.19 -8.17 4.71
C THR A 285 15.82 -7.61 5.98
N ILE A 286 14.98 -7.08 6.88
CA ILE A 286 15.41 -6.68 8.22
C ILE A 286 15.63 -7.96 9.04
N SER A 287 16.79 -8.09 9.68
CA SER A 287 17.08 -9.24 10.54
C SER A 287 16.20 -9.25 11.79
N GLU A 288 15.68 -10.42 12.17
CA GLU A 288 14.96 -10.60 13.43
C GLU A 288 15.80 -10.26 14.67
N LYS A 289 17.12 -10.31 14.55
CA LYS A 289 18.05 -9.93 15.64
C LYS A 289 18.01 -8.44 15.99
N ILE A 290 17.33 -7.60 15.19
CA ILE A 290 17.06 -6.20 15.55
C ILE A 290 16.38 -6.10 16.92
N SER A 291 15.61 -7.11 17.32
CA SER A 291 14.99 -7.24 18.64
C SER A 291 15.96 -7.20 19.83
N LYS A 292 17.26 -7.38 19.58
CA LYS A 292 18.33 -7.31 20.60
C LYS A 292 18.80 -5.88 20.86
N LEU A 293 18.47 -4.92 20.02
CA LEU A 293 18.81 -3.50 20.19
C LEU A 293 17.82 -2.82 21.15
N THR A 294 17.75 -3.29 22.39
CA THR A 294 16.71 -2.90 23.37
C THR A 294 16.76 -1.43 23.79
N GLY A 295 17.89 -0.76 23.61
CA GLY A 295 18.07 0.67 23.84
C GLY A 295 17.67 1.57 22.67
N LEU A 296 17.21 0.98 21.55
CA LEU A 296 16.96 1.71 20.30
C LEU A 296 15.77 2.68 20.45
N GLN A 297 16.03 3.95 20.17
CA GLN A 297 15.04 5.05 20.19
C GLN A 297 14.65 5.49 18.79
N HIS A 298 15.60 5.50 17.87
CA HIS A 298 15.37 5.98 16.51
C HIS A 298 15.82 4.95 15.47
N LEU A 299 14.89 4.52 14.64
CA LEU A 299 15.14 3.57 13.55
C LEU A 299 14.73 4.19 12.21
N ASP A 300 15.74 4.52 11.38
CA ASP A 300 15.50 5.06 10.04
C ASP A 300 16.23 4.21 8.98
N LEU A 301 15.44 3.40 8.26
CA LEU A 301 15.87 2.58 7.12
C LEU A 301 15.17 3.01 5.83
N SER A 302 14.65 4.24 5.78
CA SER A 302 13.88 4.74 4.65
C SER A 302 14.72 4.87 3.37
N TRP A 303 14.03 4.95 2.23
CA TRP A 303 14.66 5.12 0.90
C TRP A 303 15.71 4.06 0.58
N ASN A 304 15.32 2.81 0.73
CA ASN A 304 16.13 1.65 0.42
C ASN A 304 15.32 0.65 -0.41
N ASP A 305 15.84 -0.56 -0.61
CA ASP A 305 15.20 -1.63 -1.36
C ASP A 305 14.86 -2.84 -0.47
N LEU A 306 14.57 -2.58 0.80
CA LEU A 306 14.25 -3.60 1.78
C LEU A 306 12.88 -4.22 1.49
N GLY A 307 12.84 -5.55 1.47
CA GLY A 307 11.63 -6.36 1.33
C GLY A 307 11.30 -7.15 2.60
N GLY A 308 10.46 -8.16 2.44
CA GLY A 308 9.99 -8.99 3.55
C GLY A 308 8.75 -8.47 4.23
N GLU A 309 8.34 -9.13 5.30
CA GLU A 309 7.12 -8.79 6.04
C GLU A 309 7.48 -8.04 7.33
N ILE A 310 6.73 -6.97 7.63
CA ILE A 310 6.89 -6.20 8.88
C ILE A 310 6.30 -6.91 10.09
N SER A 311 5.47 -7.92 9.85
CA SER A 311 4.85 -8.76 10.87
C SER A 311 4.65 -10.18 10.35
N ARG A 312 4.68 -11.14 11.27
CA ARG A 312 4.42 -12.55 10.96
C ARG A 312 3.38 -13.13 11.88
N LYS A 313 2.65 -14.12 11.41
CA LYS A 313 1.66 -14.84 12.21
C LYS A 313 2.31 -16.05 12.87
N VAL A 314 2.27 -16.09 14.19
CA VAL A 314 2.76 -17.24 15.00
C VAL A 314 1.56 -17.83 15.76
N GLY A 315 1.00 -18.92 15.24
CA GLY A 315 -0.26 -19.49 15.75
C GLY A 315 -1.43 -18.54 15.51
N THR A 316 -2.01 -17.99 16.56
CA THR A 316 -3.10 -17.00 16.52
C THR A 316 -2.61 -15.57 16.70
N GLU A 317 -1.35 -15.35 17.03
CA GLU A 317 -0.77 -14.04 17.30
C GLU A 317 -0.07 -13.46 16.08
N VAL A 318 -0.08 -12.14 15.98
CA VAL A 318 0.67 -11.35 14.98
C VAL A 318 1.81 -10.66 15.70
N CYS A 319 3.03 -11.05 15.36
CA CYS A 319 4.25 -10.57 16.02
C CYS A 319 5.12 -9.76 15.05
N SER A 320 5.88 -8.84 15.60
CA SER A 320 6.94 -8.12 14.89
C SER A 320 8.25 -8.22 15.68
N ASP A 321 9.36 -8.18 15.00
CA ASP A 321 10.68 -8.19 15.63
C ASP A 321 10.98 -6.89 16.41
N LEU A 322 10.14 -5.87 16.27
CA LEU A 322 10.21 -4.61 17.01
C LEU A 322 9.33 -4.60 18.28
N ASP A 323 8.51 -5.62 18.54
CA ASP A 323 7.50 -5.63 19.62
C ASP A 323 8.07 -5.36 21.01
N ASN A 324 9.33 -5.68 21.24
CA ASN A 324 10.01 -5.56 22.52
C ASN A 324 10.97 -4.34 22.62
N LEU A 325 11.04 -3.51 21.58
CA LEU A 325 11.90 -2.33 21.59
C LEU A 325 11.16 -1.15 22.26
N LEU A 326 11.00 -1.22 23.58
CA LEU A 326 10.14 -0.33 24.37
C LEU A 326 10.62 1.13 24.41
N GLU A 327 11.87 1.38 24.06
CA GLU A 327 12.47 2.72 24.02
C GLU A 327 12.23 3.45 22.69
N LEU A 328 11.65 2.77 21.67
CA LEU A 328 11.43 3.37 20.35
C LEU A 328 10.55 4.61 20.42
N GLU A 329 11.07 5.69 19.86
CA GLU A 329 10.40 6.96 19.64
C GLU A 329 10.00 7.16 18.17
N THR A 330 10.86 6.73 17.25
CA THR A 330 10.60 6.88 15.81
C THR A 330 10.95 5.62 15.03
N ILE A 331 10.03 5.23 14.13
CA ILE A 331 10.23 4.18 13.13
C ILE A 331 10.01 4.82 11.75
N ASN A 332 11.02 4.75 10.89
CA ASN A 332 10.93 5.20 9.52
C ASN A 332 11.40 4.10 8.56
N PHE A 333 10.44 3.46 7.88
CA PHE A 333 10.65 2.47 6.83
C PHE A 333 10.08 2.94 5.48
N GLY A 334 9.79 4.22 5.36
CA GLY A 334 9.23 4.80 4.13
C GLY A 334 10.10 4.50 2.90
N HIS A 335 9.47 4.40 1.73
CA HIS A 335 10.16 4.14 0.46
C HIS A 335 11.03 2.87 0.46
N ASN A 336 10.35 1.73 0.66
CA ASN A 336 10.93 0.40 0.58
C ASN A 336 9.97 -0.56 -0.17
N ARG A 337 10.22 -1.86 -0.12
CA ARG A 337 9.36 -2.92 -0.67
C ARG A 337 8.79 -3.84 0.40
N LEU A 338 8.62 -3.34 1.60
CA LEU A 338 8.06 -4.09 2.72
C LEU A 338 6.61 -4.47 2.43
N ARG A 339 6.23 -5.66 2.82
CA ARG A 339 4.88 -6.21 2.66
C ARG A 339 4.37 -6.81 3.95
N GLY A 340 3.09 -7.13 3.98
CA GLY A 340 2.42 -7.76 5.10
C GLY A 340 0.92 -7.55 4.99
N ASP A 341 0.17 -8.63 5.24
CA ASP A 341 -1.28 -8.61 5.27
C ASP A 341 -1.83 -8.25 6.65
N PHE A 342 -0.93 -8.11 7.64
CA PHE A 342 -1.28 -7.81 9.03
C PHE A 342 -0.37 -6.71 9.57
N MET A 343 -0.96 -5.74 10.27
CA MET A 343 -0.17 -4.74 10.99
C MET A 343 0.32 -5.30 12.33
N PRO A 344 1.51 -4.89 12.80
CA PRO A 344 2.06 -5.34 14.09
C PRO A 344 1.19 -4.86 15.24
N ILE A 345 0.27 -5.68 15.71
CA ILE A 345 -0.74 -5.29 16.72
C ILE A 345 -0.08 -4.80 18.01
N ASN A 346 1.05 -5.39 18.39
CA ASN A 346 1.72 -5.08 19.64
C ASN A 346 2.39 -3.70 19.70
N TRP A 347 2.55 -3.01 18.58
CA TRP A 347 3.18 -1.68 18.56
C TRP A 347 2.43 -0.64 19.41
N TYR A 348 1.15 -0.84 19.73
CA TYR A 348 0.45 0.04 20.67
C TYR A 348 1.09 0.05 22.08
N LYS A 349 1.86 -1.01 22.42
CA LYS A 349 2.61 -1.13 23.69
C LYS A 349 3.88 -0.30 23.71
N LEU A 350 4.36 0.16 22.55
CA LEU A 350 5.53 1.03 22.44
C LEU A 350 5.14 2.45 22.87
N GLU A 351 5.11 2.69 24.19
CA GLU A 351 4.52 3.90 24.77
C GLU A 351 5.26 5.19 24.40
N ARG A 352 6.55 5.10 24.08
CA ARG A 352 7.38 6.26 23.69
C ARG A 352 7.27 6.64 22.23
N LEU A 353 6.63 5.80 21.41
CA LEU A 353 6.56 5.98 19.99
C LEU A 353 5.76 7.25 19.62
N GLN A 354 6.40 8.16 18.89
CA GLN A 354 5.88 9.46 18.47
C GLN A 354 5.62 9.50 16.97
N ARG A 355 6.41 8.73 16.19
CA ARG A 355 6.30 8.71 14.72
C ARG A 355 6.50 7.31 14.16
N ILE A 356 5.60 6.92 13.26
CA ILE A 356 5.68 5.71 12.44
C ILE A 356 5.53 6.13 10.99
N ASP A 357 6.57 5.92 10.18
CA ASP A 357 6.53 6.15 8.75
C ASP A 357 6.73 4.83 8.01
N LEU A 358 5.67 4.35 7.38
CA LEU A 358 5.62 3.14 6.56
C LEU A 358 5.19 3.48 5.12
N SER A 359 5.29 4.75 4.74
CA SER A 359 4.84 5.21 3.44
C SER A 359 5.59 4.54 2.28
N TYR A 360 4.95 4.48 1.13
CA TYR A 360 5.54 3.95 -0.11
C TYR A 360 6.17 2.57 0.04
N ASN A 361 5.35 1.63 0.54
CA ASN A 361 5.67 0.21 0.65
C ASN A 361 4.59 -0.63 -0.06
N GLN A 362 4.57 -1.93 0.17
CA GLN A 362 3.60 -2.85 -0.43
C GLN A 362 2.68 -3.48 0.63
N LEU A 363 2.33 -2.70 1.66
CA LEU A 363 1.55 -3.19 2.79
C LEU A 363 0.08 -3.35 2.40
N LYS A 364 -0.52 -4.47 2.84
CA LYS A 364 -1.96 -4.76 2.80
C LYS A 364 -2.41 -5.05 4.22
N CYS A 365 -3.52 -4.49 4.67
CA CYS A 365 -3.90 -4.62 6.06
C CYS A 365 -5.29 -5.22 6.23
N PHE A 366 -5.40 -6.26 7.06
CA PHE A 366 -6.67 -6.85 7.52
C PHE A 366 -6.98 -6.59 9.01
N ALA A 367 -6.03 -6.04 9.77
CA ALA A 367 -6.17 -5.82 11.22
C ALA A 367 -5.97 -4.35 11.60
N PHE A 368 -6.16 -3.45 10.66
CA PHE A 368 -5.98 -2.01 10.81
C PHE A 368 -6.71 -1.41 12.04
N PRO A 369 -7.99 -1.76 12.31
CA PRO A 369 -8.73 -1.13 13.39
C PRO A 369 -8.15 -1.39 14.78
N LEU A 370 -7.76 -2.61 15.10
CA LEU A 370 -7.38 -3.01 16.46
C LEU A 370 -6.11 -2.34 16.97
N LEU A 371 -5.08 -2.25 16.12
CA LEU A 371 -3.82 -1.59 16.48
C LEU A 371 -4.05 -0.10 16.75
N TRP A 372 -4.66 0.58 15.79
CA TRP A 372 -4.80 2.03 15.81
C TRP A 372 -5.82 2.51 16.83
N GLU A 373 -6.92 1.76 17.00
CA GLU A 373 -7.89 2.06 18.04
C GLU A 373 -7.26 2.05 19.44
N ASN A 374 -6.40 1.06 19.72
CA ASN A 374 -5.68 0.99 20.98
C ASN A 374 -4.61 2.09 21.12
N MET A 375 -3.91 2.42 20.03
CA MET A 375 -2.86 3.45 20.04
C MET A 375 -3.42 4.86 20.30
N PHE A 376 -4.59 5.20 19.73
CA PHE A 376 -5.19 6.54 19.84
C PHE A 376 -6.23 6.68 20.96
N LYS A 377 -6.61 5.59 21.63
CA LYS A 377 -7.71 5.53 22.60
C LYS A 377 -7.58 6.47 23.81
N ASN A 378 -6.37 6.85 24.17
CA ASN A 378 -6.08 7.67 25.37
C ASN A 378 -5.67 9.10 25.01
N GLY A 379 -5.99 9.59 23.83
CA GLY A 379 -5.56 10.91 23.35
C GLY A 379 -4.07 11.01 23.04
N ARG A 380 -3.40 9.88 22.88
CA ARG A 380 -2.01 9.81 22.44
C ARG A 380 -1.91 10.26 20.99
N THR A 381 -1.03 11.17 20.70
CA THR A 381 -0.77 11.64 19.34
C THR A 381 0.49 10.96 18.81
N VAL A 382 0.33 10.16 17.75
CA VAL A 382 1.42 9.54 17.02
C VAL A 382 1.33 9.99 15.57
N ASP A 383 2.43 10.44 14.99
CA ASP A 383 2.53 10.67 13.56
C ASP A 383 2.51 9.33 12.83
N LEU A 384 1.42 9.06 12.11
CA LEU A 384 1.20 7.82 11.43
C LEU A 384 1.14 8.05 9.92
N ILE A 385 2.22 7.67 9.22
CA ILE A 385 2.38 7.94 7.80
C ILE A 385 2.30 6.62 7.03
N LEU A 386 1.22 6.44 6.28
CA LEU A 386 0.86 5.20 5.59
C LEU A 386 0.60 5.38 4.09
N ASN A 387 0.79 6.58 3.56
CA ASN A 387 0.54 6.86 2.15
C ASN A 387 1.37 5.95 1.23
N GLY A 388 0.89 5.70 0.02
CA GLY A 388 1.64 4.96 -0.99
C GLY A 388 1.72 3.45 -0.74
N ASN A 389 0.80 2.88 0.02
CA ASN A 389 0.63 1.44 0.24
C ASN A 389 -0.61 0.90 -0.51
N TYR A 390 -1.03 -0.30 -0.21
CA TYR A 390 -2.21 -0.98 -0.77
C TYR A 390 -3.24 -1.29 0.32
N LEU A 391 -3.41 -0.36 1.26
CA LEU A 391 -4.32 -0.52 2.40
C LEU A 391 -5.78 -0.37 1.96
N PHE A 392 -6.65 -1.19 2.53
CA PHE A 392 -8.07 -1.16 2.27
C PHE A 392 -8.79 -1.56 3.55
N ASP A 393 -9.37 -0.66 4.26
CA ASP A 393 -10.15 -0.91 5.48
C ASP A 393 -10.86 0.37 5.90
N ASP A 394 -11.73 0.28 6.89
CA ASP A 394 -12.33 1.43 7.54
C ASP A 394 -11.31 2.07 8.50
N ILE A 395 -11.09 3.38 8.36
CA ILE A 395 -10.30 4.12 9.36
C ILE A 395 -11.07 4.14 10.68
N PRO A 396 -10.46 3.67 11.79
CA PRO A 396 -11.14 3.59 13.07
C PRO A 396 -11.70 4.94 13.55
N LYS A 397 -12.86 4.92 14.17
CA LYS A 397 -13.49 6.13 14.75
C LYS A 397 -12.57 6.86 15.72
N ALA A 398 -11.73 6.13 16.50
CA ALA A 398 -10.76 6.73 17.40
C ALA A 398 -9.76 7.66 16.69
N ILE A 399 -9.40 7.36 15.45
CA ILE A 399 -8.54 8.21 14.62
C ILE A 399 -9.37 9.34 14.00
N GLN A 400 -10.56 9.02 13.44
CA GLN A 400 -11.41 10.04 12.83
C GLN A 400 -11.87 11.09 13.84
N ASP A 401 -12.12 10.70 15.09
CA ASP A 401 -12.56 11.61 16.17
C ASP A 401 -11.39 12.31 16.89
N HIS A 402 -10.14 11.97 16.52
CA HIS A 402 -8.97 12.62 17.12
C HIS A 402 -8.93 14.12 16.75
N PRO A 403 -8.50 15.01 17.67
CA PRO A 403 -8.37 16.44 17.38
C PRO A 403 -7.50 16.74 16.16
N ASP A 404 -6.46 15.95 15.92
CA ASP A 404 -5.54 16.08 14.77
C ASP A 404 -6.02 15.32 13.53
N TRP A 405 -7.29 14.96 13.43
CA TRP A 405 -7.83 14.16 12.32
C TRP A 405 -7.36 14.64 10.95
N ASN A 406 -7.45 15.94 10.69
CA ASN A 406 -7.07 16.48 9.39
C ASN A 406 -5.61 16.18 9.01
N ARG A 407 -4.69 16.29 9.97
CA ARG A 407 -3.27 15.97 9.76
C ARG A 407 -3.06 14.47 9.57
N LEU A 408 -3.64 13.65 10.45
CA LEU A 408 -3.53 12.19 10.36
C LEU A 408 -4.11 11.65 9.05
N ALA A 409 -5.25 12.17 8.63
CA ALA A 409 -5.86 11.79 7.36
C ALA A 409 -4.93 12.04 6.18
N LEU A 410 -4.32 13.22 6.09
CA LEU A 410 -3.37 13.56 5.02
C LEU A 410 -2.17 12.60 4.95
N GLN A 411 -1.82 11.96 6.06
CA GLN A 411 -0.70 11.03 6.16
C GLN A 411 -1.07 9.58 5.77
N MET A 412 -2.36 9.26 5.55
CA MET A 412 -2.77 7.86 5.32
C MET A 412 -3.73 7.63 4.15
N ILE A 413 -4.48 8.63 3.70
CA ILE A 413 -5.55 8.40 2.71
C ILE A 413 -5.07 8.07 1.30
N ARG A 414 -3.85 8.40 0.95
CA ARG A 414 -3.29 8.12 -0.38
C ARG A 414 -2.73 6.72 -0.45
N GLN A 415 -3.45 5.85 -1.15
CA GLN A 415 -3.03 4.47 -1.36
C GLN A 415 -2.71 4.22 -2.83
N ASN A 416 -1.81 3.25 -3.10
CA ASN A 416 -1.46 2.85 -4.46
C ASN A 416 -2.57 1.98 -5.04
N SER A 417 -2.99 2.34 -6.25
CA SER A 417 -3.74 1.58 -7.25
C SER A 417 -5.12 0.99 -6.94
N GLU A 418 -5.63 0.44 -7.97
CA GLU A 418 -6.94 -0.14 -8.25
C GLU A 418 -7.50 -0.98 -7.09
N GLY A 419 -8.63 -0.58 -6.53
CA GLY A 419 -9.41 -1.34 -5.56
C GLY A 419 -8.92 -1.24 -4.11
N THR A 420 -7.89 -0.46 -3.81
CA THR A 420 -7.45 -0.23 -2.44
C THR A 420 -7.86 1.16 -1.95
N ARG A 421 -8.72 1.21 -0.96
CA ARG A 421 -9.22 2.45 -0.39
C ARG A 421 -9.38 2.32 1.13
N LEU A 422 -8.94 3.34 1.84
CA LEU A 422 -9.33 3.52 3.23
C LEU A 422 -10.66 4.27 3.29
N ASN A 423 -11.65 3.70 3.97
CA ASN A 423 -12.97 4.31 4.13
C ASN A 423 -12.99 5.20 5.36
N TYR A 424 -13.64 6.35 5.23
CA TYR A 424 -13.88 7.29 6.34
C TYR A 424 -15.14 8.12 6.06
N ASP A 425 -15.77 8.57 7.15
CA ASP A 425 -17.03 9.32 7.09
C ASP A 425 -16.84 10.83 7.31
N LYS A 426 -15.64 11.24 7.75
CA LYS A 426 -15.39 12.60 8.20
C LYS A 426 -14.64 13.40 7.14
N ASP A 427 -15.12 14.61 6.84
CA ASP A 427 -14.43 15.53 5.96
C ASP A 427 -13.00 15.83 6.45
N ILE A 428 -12.10 16.07 5.49
CA ILE A 428 -10.71 16.44 5.73
C ILE A 428 -10.53 17.88 5.29
N TYR A 429 -9.99 18.70 6.19
CA TYR A 429 -9.68 20.10 5.91
C TYR A 429 -8.18 20.34 6.02
N LEU A 430 -7.67 21.18 5.14
CA LEU A 430 -6.26 21.57 5.18
C LEU A 430 -5.99 22.36 6.48
N PRO A 431 -5.02 21.97 7.29
CA PRO A 431 -4.59 22.75 8.45
C PRO A 431 -4.13 24.14 8.04
N ASP A 432 -4.31 25.13 8.90
CA ASP A 432 -3.84 26.49 8.64
C ASP A 432 -2.31 26.59 8.85
N PHE A 433 -1.64 27.25 7.96
CA PHE A 433 -0.19 27.51 8.04
C PHE A 433 0.18 28.78 7.27
N THR A 434 1.31 29.36 7.62
CA THR A 434 1.92 30.47 6.88
C THR A 434 3.10 29.98 6.05
N PHE A 435 3.35 30.65 4.95
CA PHE A 435 4.47 30.40 4.06
C PHE A 435 4.96 31.68 3.41
N THR A 436 6.18 31.69 2.95
CA THR A 436 6.79 32.80 2.21
C THR A 436 6.84 32.48 0.72
N ASP A 437 6.31 33.35 -0.13
CA ASP A 437 6.42 33.24 -1.59
C ASP A 437 7.87 33.41 -2.05
N LEU A 438 8.36 32.46 -2.82
CA LEU A 438 9.73 32.46 -3.33
C LEU A 438 9.98 33.55 -4.37
N SER A 439 8.94 34.05 -5.04
CA SER A 439 9.05 35.03 -6.13
C SER A 439 9.32 36.45 -5.63
N ASP A 440 8.69 36.84 -4.52
CA ASP A 440 8.74 38.21 -4.02
C ASP A 440 9.04 38.34 -2.51
N GLY A 441 9.07 37.24 -1.78
CA GLY A 441 9.34 37.20 -0.35
C GLY A 441 8.15 37.62 0.53
N SER A 442 6.95 37.73 -0.03
CA SER A 442 5.73 38.03 0.74
C SER A 442 5.28 36.84 1.58
N GLU A 443 4.72 37.13 2.75
CA GLU A 443 4.17 36.10 3.65
C GLU A 443 2.66 35.96 3.42
N HIS A 444 2.19 34.73 3.33
CA HIS A 444 0.80 34.38 3.07
C HIS A 444 0.31 33.32 4.05
N SER A 445 -0.98 33.38 4.40
CA SER A 445 -1.69 32.28 5.04
C SER A 445 -2.34 31.41 3.96
N ILE A 446 -2.23 30.10 4.11
CA ILE A 446 -2.89 29.16 3.19
C ILE A 446 -4.42 29.35 3.24
N ARG A 447 -4.95 29.69 4.40
CA ARG A 447 -6.38 29.99 4.60
C ARG A 447 -6.83 31.20 3.77
N GLU A 448 -6.04 32.25 3.71
CA GLU A 448 -6.36 33.42 2.88
C GLU A 448 -6.36 33.04 1.40
N VAL A 449 -5.42 32.21 0.96
CA VAL A 449 -5.33 31.77 -0.43
C VAL A 449 -6.55 30.94 -0.82
N TYR A 450 -6.88 29.86 -0.08
CA TYR A 450 -8.00 29.01 -0.49
C TYR A 450 -9.35 29.72 -0.30
N SER A 451 -9.50 30.59 0.71
CA SER A 451 -10.75 31.32 0.92
C SER A 451 -11.03 32.37 -0.17
N ALA A 452 -9.99 32.85 -0.85
CA ALA A 452 -10.12 33.76 -1.97
C ALA A 452 -10.41 33.07 -3.31
N ASN A 453 -10.33 31.75 -3.36
CA ASN A 453 -10.47 30.96 -4.57
C ASN A 453 -11.55 29.87 -4.41
N LYS A 454 -12.15 29.42 -5.51
CA LYS A 454 -13.05 28.26 -5.51
C LYS A 454 -12.29 26.95 -5.35
N LEU A 455 -11.08 26.91 -5.93
CA LEU A 455 -10.23 25.75 -5.90
C LEU A 455 -8.76 26.17 -5.85
N THR A 456 -8.00 25.56 -4.95
CA THR A 456 -6.55 25.76 -4.84
C THR A 456 -5.86 24.41 -5.06
N MET A 457 -4.89 24.37 -5.96
CA MET A 457 -4.02 23.20 -6.17
C MET A 457 -2.74 23.39 -5.35
N LEU A 458 -2.46 22.47 -4.45
CA LEU A 458 -1.14 22.33 -3.81
C LEU A 458 -0.31 21.39 -4.67
N LEU A 459 0.59 21.93 -5.45
CA LEU A 459 1.44 21.22 -6.39
C LEU A 459 2.80 20.92 -5.75
N HIS A 460 3.10 19.66 -5.50
CA HIS A 460 4.41 19.20 -5.08
C HIS A 460 5.27 18.94 -6.31
N TRP A 461 6.38 19.62 -6.45
CA TRP A 461 7.22 19.53 -7.64
C TRP A 461 8.71 19.71 -7.33
N ASP A 462 9.55 19.02 -8.06
CA ASP A 462 11.00 19.13 -7.96
C ASP A 462 11.53 19.94 -9.15
N PRO A 463 12.10 21.14 -8.92
CA PRO A 463 12.60 21.99 -9.99
C PRO A 463 13.85 21.45 -10.69
N LEU A 464 14.45 20.38 -10.19
CA LEU A 464 15.61 19.70 -10.79
C LEU A 464 15.20 18.48 -11.63
N GLN A 465 13.95 18.02 -11.53
CA GLN A 465 13.43 16.90 -12.31
C GLN A 465 12.70 17.37 -13.56
N GLU A 466 13.07 16.82 -14.71
CA GLU A 466 12.46 17.11 -16.01
C GLU A 466 10.95 16.79 -15.99
N SER A 467 10.57 15.67 -15.39
CA SER A 467 9.17 15.25 -15.23
C SER A 467 8.29 16.28 -14.52
N SER A 468 8.82 16.97 -13.52
CA SER A 468 8.10 18.06 -12.85
C SER A 468 7.91 19.26 -13.78
N GLY A 469 8.94 19.58 -14.56
CA GLY A 469 8.88 20.61 -15.58
C GLY A 469 7.84 20.33 -16.67
N ASP A 470 7.80 19.10 -17.15
CA ASP A 470 6.82 18.64 -18.14
C ASP A 470 5.39 18.71 -17.61
N PHE A 471 5.16 18.23 -16.41
CA PHE A 471 3.84 18.30 -15.78
C PHE A 471 3.36 19.75 -15.61
N ILE A 472 4.25 20.63 -15.19
CA ILE A 472 3.93 22.06 -15.05
C ILE A 472 3.61 22.70 -16.40
N SER A 473 4.46 22.48 -17.40
CA SER A 473 4.32 23.11 -18.71
C SER A 473 3.10 22.62 -19.49
N THR A 474 2.67 21.38 -19.26
CA THR A 474 1.54 20.76 -19.95
C THR A 474 0.25 20.89 -19.15
N ILE A 475 0.15 20.21 -18.01
CA ILE A 475 -1.09 20.06 -17.26
C ILE A 475 -1.39 21.33 -16.43
N VAL A 476 -0.48 21.72 -15.54
CA VAL A 476 -0.76 22.79 -14.57
C VAL A 476 -0.97 24.14 -15.27
N ARG A 477 -0.09 24.47 -16.21
CA ARG A 477 -0.17 25.70 -17.00
C ARG A 477 -1.48 25.81 -17.77
N ARG A 478 -1.93 24.70 -18.36
CA ARG A 478 -3.20 24.63 -19.08
C ARG A 478 -4.39 24.94 -18.16
N PHE A 479 -4.57 24.19 -17.08
CA PHE A 479 -5.69 24.38 -16.17
C PHE A 479 -5.63 25.75 -15.48
N HIS A 480 -4.47 26.20 -15.07
CA HIS A 480 -4.32 27.55 -14.48
C HIS A 480 -4.72 28.63 -15.47
N THR A 481 -4.28 28.56 -16.70
CA THR A 481 -4.66 29.55 -17.73
C THR A 481 -6.16 29.55 -18.00
N LEU A 482 -6.76 28.37 -18.11
CA LEU A 482 -8.20 28.23 -18.40
C LEU A 482 -9.09 28.73 -17.27
N PHE A 483 -8.71 28.56 -15.99
CA PHE A 483 -9.63 28.72 -14.86
C PHE A 483 -9.20 29.78 -13.82
N ARG A 484 -8.00 30.37 -13.90
CA ARG A 484 -7.58 31.42 -12.94
C ARG A 484 -8.57 32.57 -12.82
N GLY A 485 -9.20 32.97 -13.93
CA GLY A 485 -10.22 34.02 -13.95
C GLY A 485 -11.54 33.65 -13.27
N GLN A 486 -11.72 32.38 -12.94
CA GLN A 486 -12.92 31.83 -12.28
C GLN A 486 -12.66 31.41 -10.83
N GLY A 487 -11.46 31.70 -10.30
CA GLY A 487 -11.08 31.41 -8.91
C GLY A 487 -10.33 30.09 -8.74
N PHE A 488 -9.52 29.71 -9.71
CA PHE A 488 -8.52 28.66 -9.57
C PHE A 488 -7.14 29.25 -9.35
N THR A 489 -6.38 28.72 -8.39
CA THR A 489 -4.98 29.08 -8.18
C THR A 489 -4.14 27.84 -7.85
N VAL A 490 -2.81 28.01 -7.93
CA VAL A 490 -1.82 26.98 -7.65
C VAL A 490 -0.85 27.49 -6.60
N ILE A 491 -0.45 26.64 -5.68
CA ILE A 491 0.69 26.84 -4.80
C ILE A 491 1.68 25.72 -5.10
N GLY A 492 2.83 26.09 -5.65
CA GLY A 492 3.90 25.15 -5.97
C GLY A 492 4.80 24.94 -4.77
N ILE A 493 4.93 23.69 -4.33
CA ILE A 493 5.68 23.28 -3.16
C ILE A 493 6.89 22.47 -3.62
N THR A 494 8.10 22.89 -3.25
CA THR A 494 9.34 22.25 -3.66
C THR A 494 10.03 21.55 -2.49
N PRO A 495 10.99 20.62 -2.76
CA PRO A 495 11.84 20.07 -1.72
C PRO A 495 12.59 21.15 -0.94
N GLU A 496 13.00 20.84 0.29
CA GLU A 496 13.86 21.72 1.09
C GLU A 496 15.29 21.74 0.57
N GLY A 497 15.91 22.87 0.67
CA GLY A 497 17.31 23.07 0.30
C GLY A 497 17.52 24.32 -0.55
N GLU A 498 18.69 24.91 -0.42
CA GLU A 498 19.04 26.13 -1.16
C GLU A 498 19.11 25.87 -2.67
N GLU A 499 19.55 24.68 -3.08
CA GLU A 499 19.62 24.29 -4.50
C GLU A 499 18.24 24.24 -5.15
N TYR A 500 17.23 23.65 -4.46
CA TYR A 500 15.84 23.60 -4.92
C TYR A 500 15.22 24.98 -4.95
N ARG A 501 15.49 25.80 -3.94
CA ARG A 501 15.02 27.19 -3.87
C ARG A 501 15.51 28.02 -5.05
N GLU A 502 16.79 27.96 -5.35
CA GLU A 502 17.37 28.70 -6.46
C GLU A 502 16.95 28.13 -7.83
N ALA A 503 16.81 26.81 -7.94
CA ALA A 503 16.28 26.19 -9.15
C ALA A 503 14.80 26.58 -9.38
N ALA A 504 13.98 26.59 -8.33
CA ALA A 504 12.58 27.00 -8.42
C ALA A 504 12.44 28.47 -8.83
N LYS A 505 13.19 29.38 -8.21
CA LYS A 505 13.19 30.80 -8.58
C LYS A 505 13.60 31.00 -10.04
N ARG A 506 14.57 30.24 -10.53
CA ARG A 506 15.01 30.28 -11.91
C ARG A 506 13.91 29.79 -12.85
N TYR A 507 13.33 28.61 -12.56
CA TYR A 507 12.27 28.02 -13.35
C TYR A 507 11.04 28.93 -13.44
N ILE A 508 10.57 29.47 -12.29
CA ILE A 508 9.45 30.41 -12.23
C ILE A 508 9.67 31.59 -13.15
N ARG A 509 10.86 32.19 -13.11
CA ARG A 509 11.22 33.37 -13.93
C ARG A 509 11.32 33.02 -15.42
N GLU A 510 11.96 31.90 -15.76
CA GLU A 510 12.15 31.46 -17.14
C GLU A 510 10.85 31.05 -17.81
N GLN A 511 9.97 30.39 -17.07
CA GLN A 511 8.68 29.92 -17.59
C GLN A 511 7.54 30.96 -17.43
N GLY A 512 7.80 32.10 -16.81
CA GLY A 512 6.76 33.12 -16.57
C GLY A 512 5.62 32.66 -15.70
N ILE A 513 5.91 31.84 -14.69
CA ILE A 513 4.91 31.31 -13.77
C ILE A 513 4.38 32.45 -12.91
N SER A 514 3.04 32.55 -12.79
CA SER A 514 2.35 33.61 -12.07
C SER A 514 1.66 33.17 -10.78
N TRP A 515 1.82 31.92 -10.39
CA TRP A 515 1.30 31.42 -9.11
C TRP A 515 2.40 31.36 -8.06
N THR A 516 2.01 31.31 -6.79
CA THR A 516 2.87 31.25 -5.61
C THR A 516 3.69 29.95 -5.57
N ALA A 517 4.96 30.05 -5.22
CA ALA A 517 5.81 28.89 -4.96
C ALA A 517 6.53 28.98 -3.62
N VAL A 518 6.63 27.85 -2.92
CA VAL A 518 7.17 27.77 -1.56
C VAL A 518 8.08 26.55 -1.38
N THR A 519 9.06 26.67 -0.49
CA THR A 519 9.99 25.57 -0.18
C THR A 519 9.80 24.97 1.21
N ASP A 520 9.19 25.67 2.14
CA ASP A 520 9.00 25.21 3.51
C ASP A 520 7.68 25.74 4.04
N TYR A 521 6.93 24.87 4.71
CA TYR A 521 5.68 25.21 5.34
C TYR A 521 5.49 24.28 6.54
N ARG A 522 5.30 24.91 7.67
CA ARG A 522 5.15 24.24 8.95
C ARG A 522 3.98 24.86 9.70
N ASP A 523 3.32 24.05 10.52
CA ASP A 523 2.32 24.59 11.45
C ASP A 523 2.99 25.41 12.56
N SER A 524 2.19 26.02 13.41
CA SER A 524 2.64 26.82 14.55
C SER A 524 3.50 26.04 15.55
N GLU A 525 3.50 24.71 15.47
CA GLU A 525 4.30 23.82 16.32
C GLU A 525 5.57 23.32 15.60
N GLY A 526 5.86 23.82 14.41
CA GLY A 526 7.01 23.43 13.60
C GLY A 526 6.89 22.07 12.90
N ARG A 527 5.71 21.44 12.92
CA ARG A 527 5.47 20.16 12.24
C ARG A 527 5.18 20.42 10.76
N ARG A 528 5.66 19.56 9.90
CA ARG A 528 5.26 19.57 8.48
C ARG A 528 3.82 19.15 8.34
N ILE A 529 3.04 19.93 7.62
CA ILE A 529 1.62 19.69 7.38
C ILE A 529 1.43 18.75 6.19
N ILE A 530 2.33 18.83 5.21
CA ILE A 530 2.32 18.00 4.02
C ILE A 530 3.57 17.12 4.07
N LEU A 531 3.42 15.87 3.66
CA LEU A 531 4.50 14.88 3.77
C LEU A 531 5.73 15.31 2.98
N PRO A 532 6.92 15.20 3.56
CA PRO A 532 8.16 15.56 2.88
C PRO A 532 8.46 14.72 1.63
N ASP A 533 7.92 13.52 1.57
CA ASP A 533 8.29 12.49 0.62
C ASP A 533 7.19 12.23 -0.42
N TYR A 534 6.49 13.29 -0.84
CA TYR A 534 5.61 13.19 -2.00
C TYR A 534 6.42 12.90 -3.26
N PRO A 535 5.98 11.94 -4.09
CA PRO A 535 6.57 11.80 -5.41
C PRO A 535 6.37 13.10 -6.18
N TYR A 536 7.39 13.54 -6.86
CA TYR A 536 7.35 14.75 -7.66
C TYR A 536 7.17 14.40 -9.15
N PRO A 537 6.25 15.04 -9.85
CA PRO A 537 5.21 15.96 -9.37
C PRO A 537 4.00 15.19 -8.79
N SER A 538 3.33 15.80 -7.82
CA SER A 538 2.02 15.37 -7.30
C SER A 538 1.20 16.59 -6.87
N TYR A 539 -0.10 16.41 -6.60
CA TYR A 539 -0.93 17.55 -6.20
C TYR A 539 -2.08 17.14 -5.28
N GLN A 540 -2.57 18.12 -4.52
CA GLN A 540 -3.80 18.06 -3.77
C GLN A 540 -4.72 19.19 -4.25
N LEU A 541 -6.04 18.97 -4.20
CA LEU A 541 -7.04 19.98 -4.54
C LEU A 541 -7.86 20.33 -3.31
N VAL A 542 -7.93 21.62 -3.00
CA VAL A 542 -8.61 22.16 -1.82
C VAL A 542 -9.63 23.19 -2.27
N ASP A 543 -10.86 23.10 -1.79
CA ASP A 543 -11.90 24.10 -2.11
C ASP A 543 -11.80 25.35 -1.23
N GLY A 544 -12.66 26.34 -1.51
CA GLY A 544 -12.67 27.62 -0.80
C GLY A 544 -13.01 27.55 0.69
N SER A 545 -13.47 26.42 1.20
CA SER A 545 -13.66 26.17 2.64
C SER A 545 -12.44 25.55 3.31
N GLY A 546 -11.42 25.18 2.54
CA GLY A 546 -10.27 24.42 2.99
C GLY A 546 -10.46 22.90 2.96
N LYS A 547 -11.61 22.41 2.47
CA LYS A 547 -11.90 20.99 2.36
C LYS A 547 -11.07 20.35 1.25
N LEU A 548 -10.41 19.25 1.56
CA LEU A 548 -9.70 18.42 0.59
C LEU A 548 -10.70 17.71 -0.32
N ARG A 549 -10.55 17.88 -1.64
CA ARG A 549 -11.47 17.37 -2.67
C ARG A 549 -10.97 16.10 -3.36
N VAL A 550 -10.01 15.39 -2.76
CA VAL A 550 -9.41 14.18 -3.34
C VAL A 550 -10.43 13.06 -3.56
N ASP A 551 -11.54 13.06 -2.80
CA ASP A 551 -12.51 11.97 -2.78
C ASP A 551 -13.71 12.11 -3.69
N ILE A 552 -13.83 13.17 -4.43
CA ILE A 552 -15.02 13.38 -5.29
C ILE A 552 -15.12 12.30 -6.38
N PHE A 553 -14.05 11.64 -6.69
CA PHE A 553 -14.02 10.61 -7.71
C PHE A 553 -13.55 9.27 -7.16
N SER A 554 -14.48 8.61 -6.48
CA SER A 554 -14.34 7.22 -6.02
C SER A 554 -14.55 6.19 -7.11
N SER A 555 -14.29 6.51 -8.37
CA SER A 555 -14.28 5.46 -9.38
C SER A 555 -13.01 4.61 -9.20
N GLU A 556 -13.20 3.33 -9.12
CA GLU A 556 -12.27 2.26 -8.78
C GLU A 556 -10.98 2.18 -9.64
N SER A 557 -10.68 3.18 -10.44
CA SER A 557 -9.66 3.10 -11.50
C SER A 557 -8.67 4.27 -11.60
N PHE A 558 -8.63 5.22 -10.66
CA PHE A 558 -7.65 6.30 -10.76
C PHE A 558 -6.67 6.29 -9.59
N PRO A 559 -5.36 6.12 -9.86
CA PRO A 559 -4.36 6.28 -8.82
C PRO A 559 -4.40 7.73 -8.30
N THR A 560 -4.66 7.89 -7.01
CA THR A 560 -4.59 9.18 -6.33
C THR A 560 -3.15 9.69 -6.19
N THR A 561 -2.17 8.86 -6.57
CA THR A 561 -0.75 9.18 -6.62
C THR A 561 -0.14 8.69 -7.93
N PHE A 562 0.38 9.61 -8.72
CA PHE A 562 1.27 9.29 -9.83
C PHE A 562 2.65 8.97 -9.28
N ASN A 563 3.10 7.74 -9.48
CA ASN A 563 4.51 7.42 -9.31
C ASN A 563 5.24 7.73 -10.63
N LEU A 564 5.71 8.95 -10.74
CA LEU A 564 6.34 9.49 -11.94
C LEU A 564 7.74 8.95 -12.22
N GLU A 565 8.39 8.34 -11.22
CA GLU A 565 9.72 7.75 -11.40
C GLU A 565 9.73 6.50 -12.31
N LYS A 566 8.57 5.86 -12.50
CA LYS A 566 8.45 4.64 -13.30
C LYS A 566 7.69 4.79 -14.61
N SER A 567 7.09 5.94 -14.82
CA SER A 567 6.28 6.21 -16.00
C SER A 567 7.11 6.94 -17.05
N SER A 568 7.01 6.52 -18.29
CA SER A 568 7.56 7.31 -19.39
C SER A 568 6.85 8.67 -19.46
N PRO A 569 7.43 9.72 -20.05
CA PRO A 569 6.73 10.98 -20.29
C PRO A 569 5.36 10.80 -20.98
N MET A 570 5.21 9.77 -21.80
CA MET A 570 3.93 9.41 -22.43
C MET A 570 2.92 8.82 -21.44
N ASP A 571 3.38 8.09 -20.42
CA ASP A 571 2.49 7.54 -19.39
C ASP A 571 2.07 8.60 -18.36
N MET A 572 2.88 9.64 -18.18
CA MET A 572 2.59 10.79 -17.29
C MET A 572 1.46 11.67 -17.83
N LEU A 573 1.36 11.74 -19.13
CA LEU A 573 0.25 12.31 -19.84
C LEU A 573 -0.86 11.28 -20.04
N SER A 574 -1.00 10.29 -19.12
CA SER A 574 -2.07 9.34 -19.30
C SER A 574 -3.34 10.14 -19.50
N PHE A 575 -3.90 10.01 -20.67
CA PHE A 575 -5.10 10.71 -21.11
C PHE A 575 -6.22 10.57 -20.08
N ALA A 576 -6.29 9.42 -19.42
CA ALA A 576 -7.21 9.17 -18.32
C ALA A 576 -7.11 10.19 -17.19
N HIS A 577 -5.90 10.61 -16.83
CA HIS A 577 -5.71 11.63 -15.78
C HIS A 577 -6.12 13.02 -16.23
N THR A 578 -5.77 13.39 -17.46
CA THR A 578 -6.18 14.67 -18.03
C THR A 578 -7.70 14.75 -18.20
N ASP A 579 -8.33 13.65 -18.62
CA ASP A 579 -9.79 13.53 -18.69
C ASP A 579 -10.45 13.70 -17.33
N TYR A 580 -9.93 13.05 -16.31
CA TYR A 580 -10.40 13.18 -14.95
C TYR A 580 -10.35 14.65 -14.48
N LEU A 581 -9.22 15.32 -14.68
CA LEU A 581 -9.09 16.74 -14.34
C LEU A 581 -10.04 17.62 -15.16
N ASN A 582 -10.22 17.34 -16.43
CA ASN A 582 -11.18 18.08 -17.26
C ASN A 582 -12.61 17.97 -16.72
N LEU A 583 -13.06 16.77 -16.36
CA LEU A 583 -14.38 16.55 -15.75
C LEU A 583 -14.49 17.20 -14.39
N PHE A 584 -13.47 17.07 -13.55
CA PHE A 584 -13.43 17.67 -12.22
C PHE A 584 -13.53 19.20 -12.30
N PHE A 585 -12.72 19.82 -13.15
CA PHE A 585 -12.75 21.27 -13.32
C PHE A 585 -14.07 21.74 -13.92
N TRP A 586 -14.62 21.01 -14.87
CA TRP A 586 -15.92 21.33 -15.43
C TRP A 586 -17.04 21.29 -14.39
N ASN A 587 -17.02 20.32 -13.48
CA ASN A 587 -18.00 20.22 -12.40
C ASN A 587 -17.91 21.40 -11.41
N ILE A 588 -16.72 21.91 -11.13
CA ILE A 588 -16.53 23.02 -10.18
C ILE A 588 -16.76 24.38 -10.82
N PHE A 589 -16.26 24.58 -12.01
CA PHE A 589 -16.22 25.90 -12.66
C PHE A 589 -17.23 26.06 -13.79
N GLY A 590 -17.76 24.96 -14.32
CA GLY A 590 -18.47 24.96 -15.59
C GLY A 590 -17.51 25.17 -16.76
N GLU A 591 -18.00 25.87 -17.76
CA GLU A 591 -17.18 26.21 -18.95
C GLU A 591 -16.14 27.27 -18.60
N SER A 592 -14.94 27.10 -19.19
CA SER A 592 -13.89 28.11 -19.06
C SER A 592 -14.29 29.44 -19.73
N THR A 593 -14.06 30.53 -19.04
CA THR A 593 -14.24 31.88 -19.58
C THR A 593 -13.01 32.42 -20.31
N TYR A 594 -11.96 31.61 -20.39
CA TYR A 594 -10.74 32.00 -21.10
C TYR A 594 -11.00 32.19 -22.58
N GLU A 595 -10.40 33.20 -23.16
CA GLU A 595 -10.37 33.45 -24.61
C GLU A 595 -8.93 33.41 -25.12
N SER A 596 -8.75 32.71 -26.24
CA SER A 596 -7.45 32.61 -26.91
C SER A 596 -6.89 33.99 -27.28
N THR A 597 -5.62 34.15 -27.08
CA THR A 597 -4.88 35.37 -27.38
C THR A 597 -3.80 35.17 -28.44
N ASP A 598 -3.38 33.97 -28.70
CA ASP A 598 -2.35 33.61 -29.66
C ASP A 598 -2.87 32.68 -30.75
N TYR A 599 -2.91 33.14 -31.97
CA TYR A 599 -3.41 32.43 -33.14
C TYR A 599 -2.29 32.04 -34.14
N HIS A 600 -1.01 32.11 -33.74
CA HIS A 600 0.09 31.90 -34.69
C HIS A 600 0.11 30.45 -35.24
N MET A 601 -0.38 29.46 -34.49
CA MET A 601 -0.49 28.08 -34.94
C MET A 601 -1.75 27.82 -35.76
N ASP A 602 -2.75 28.71 -35.75
CA ASP A 602 -4.01 28.49 -36.46
C ASP A 602 -3.75 28.23 -37.95
N LYS A 603 -4.42 27.20 -38.47
CA LYS A 603 -4.27 26.79 -39.89
C LYS A 603 -2.93 26.16 -40.27
N GLN A 604 -2.00 26.02 -39.35
CA GLN A 604 -0.81 25.21 -39.58
C GLN A 604 -1.21 23.72 -39.60
N TYR A 605 -0.38 22.87 -40.21
CA TYR A 605 -0.60 21.45 -40.22
C TYR A 605 0.68 20.64 -40.08
N GLU A 606 0.55 19.43 -39.57
CA GLU A 606 1.64 18.47 -39.47
C GLU A 606 1.19 17.13 -40.06
N THR A 607 2.15 16.36 -40.57
CA THR A 607 1.91 15.00 -41.02
C THR A 607 2.37 14.04 -39.93
N LEU A 608 1.40 13.40 -39.22
CA LEU A 608 1.67 12.47 -38.15
C LEU A 608 2.12 11.10 -38.67
N GLN A 609 1.59 10.68 -39.82
CA GLN A 609 1.91 9.41 -40.47
C GLN A 609 1.95 9.56 -41.99
N ARG A 610 2.88 8.83 -42.61
CA ARG A 610 2.97 8.71 -44.10
C ARG A 610 2.70 7.27 -44.50
N ALA A 611 1.93 7.13 -45.57
CA ALA A 611 1.70 5.85 -46.20
C ALA A 611 3.01 5.25 -46.74
N SER A 612 3.19 3.96 -46.59
CA SER A 612 4.29 3.21 -47.21
C SER A 612 3.80 2.26 -48.32
N LYS A 613 2.47 2.17 -48.52
CA LYS A 613 1.82 1.31 -49.51
C LYS A 613 0.80 2.07 -50.31
N GLY A 614 0.62 1.69 -51.59
CA GLY A 614 -0.33 2.31 -52.47
C GLY A 614 -0.02 3.78 -52.78
N ARG A 615 -1.04 4.53 -53.19
CA ARG A 615 -0.91 5.98 -53.48
C ARG A 615 -0.97 6.84 -52.20
N GLY A 616 -1.30 6.24 -51.07
CA GLY A 616 -1.62 6.92 -49.84
C GLY A 616 -3.10 7.33 -49.79
N ILE A 617 -3.75 7.11 -48.68
CA ILE A 617 -5.11 7.55 -48.39
C ILE A 617 -5.00 8.62 -47.30
N ASP A 618 -5.51 9.80 -47.56
CA ASP A 618 -5.35 10.89 -46.65
C ASP A 618 -6.46 10.95 -45.61
N ILE A 619 -6.06 11.04 -44.32
CA ILE A 619 -6.93 11.37 -43.23
C ILE A 619 -6.50 12.73 -42.68
N VAL A 620 -7.43 13.63 -42.48
CA VAL A 620 -7.21 14.93 -41.87
C VAL A 620 -7.88 14.95 -40.51
N LEU A 621 -7.08 15.19 -39.47
CA LEU A 621 -7.53 15.33 -38.12
C LEU A 621 -7.56 16.80 -37.74
N LEU A 622 -8.60 17.27 -37.10
CA LEU A 622 -8.71 18.60 -36.55
C LEU A 622 -9.62 18.61 -35.33
N GLY A 623 -9.42 19.59 -34.46
CA GLY A 623 -10.18 19.73 -33.23
C GLY A 623 -10.96 21.03 -33.18
N ASP A 624 -12.10 21.01 -32.50
CA ASP A 624 -12.88 22.19 -32.23
C ASP A 624 -13.03 22.45 -30.74
N ALA A 625 -13.24 23.68 -30.34
CA ALA A 625 -13.24 24.12 -28.94
C ALA A 625 -11.90 23.94 -28.19
N PHE A 626 -10.79 23.84 -28.94
CA PHE A 626 -9.45 23.89 -28.37
C PHE A 626 -8.86 25.29 -28.52
N THR A 627 -8.28 25.82 -27.44
CA THR A 627 -7.71 27.13 -27.37
C THR A 627 -6.20 27.14 -27.69
N ASP A 628 -5.61 28.31 -27.81
CA ASP A 628 -4.16 28.48 -27.93
C ASP A 628 -3.38 27.80 -26.80
N ILE A 629 -3.90 27.81 -25.59
CA ILE A 629 -3.23 27.13 -24.46
C ILE A 629 -3.28 25.59 -24.60
N ASP A 630 -4.35 25.02 -25.16
CA ASP A 630 -4.43 23.59 -25.46
C ASP A 630 -3.38 23.17 -26.48
N ILE A 631 -3.09 24.05 -27.44
CA ILE A 631 -2.06 23.82 -28.45
C ILE A 631 -0.66 24.01 -27.84
N ALA A 632 -0.44 25.12 -27.14
CA ALA A 632 0.85 25.42 -26.51
C ALA A 632 1.31 24.39 -25.45
N THR A 633 0.38 23.70 -24.83
CA THR A 633 0.65 22.67 -23.82
C THR A 633 0.68 21.25 -24.39
N GLY A 634 0.53 21.08 -25.71
CA GLY A 634 0.53 19.79 -26.37
C GLY A 634 -0.80 19.01 -26.30
N HIS A 635 -1.75 19.44 -25.48
CA HIS A 635 -3.02 18.72 -25.28
C HIS A 635 -3.79 18.50 -26.59
N TYR A 636 -3.76 19.47 -27.49
CA TYR A 636 -4.35 19.33 -28.83
C TYR A 636 -3.72 18.18 -29.59
N ARG A 637 -2.39 18.11 -29.64
CA ARG A 637 -1.65 17.07 -30.34
C ARG A 637 -1.97 15.69 -29.75
N ASP A 638 -1.96 15.59 -28.42
CA ASP A 638 -2.22 14.32 -27.72
C ASP A 638 -3.59 13.74 -28.10
N ILE A 639 -4.64 14.58 -28.12
CA ILE A 639 -5.97 14.17 -28.53
C ILE A 639 -6.01 13.75 -30.02
N MET A 640 -5.29 14.44 -30.90
CA MET A 640 -5.25 14.07 -32.32
C MET A 640 -4.46 12.78 -32.55
N GLU A 641 -3.36 12.56 -31.86
CA GLU A 641 -2.60 11.30 -31.91
C GLU A 641 -3.42 10.15 -31.34
N TYR A 642 -4.14 10.36 -30.24
CA TYR A 642 -5.05 9.36 -29.69
C TYR A 642 -6.18 9.02 -30.68
N ALA A 643 -6.71 10.01 -31.37
CA ALA A 643 -7.72 9.78 -32.41
C ALA A 643 -7.13 8.98 -33.59
N MET A 644 -5.91 9.25 -34.01
CA MET A 644 -5.19 8.46 -35.02
C MET A 644 -5.01 7.01 -34.57
N GLU A 645 -4.49 6.78 -33.37
CA GLU A 645 -4.27 5.44 -32.85
C GLU A 645 -5.59 4.68 -32.67
N SER A 646 -6.64 5.38 -32.24
CA SER A 646 -7.99 4.81 -32.16
C SER A 646 -8.51 4.35 -33.52
N PHE A 647 -8.31 5.14 -34.58
CA PHE A 647 -8.71 4.79 -35.95
C PHE A 647 -8.08 3.46 -36.44
N PHE A 648 -6.83 3.21 -36.02
CA PHE A 648 -6.07 2.02 -36.41
C PHE A 648 -6.06 0.91 -35.34
N SER A 649 -6.89 1.01 -34.30
CA SER A 649 -6.84 0.07 -33.16
C SER A 649 -7.50 -1.27 -33.41
N ILE A 650 -8.39 -1.40 -34.40
CA ILE A 650 -9.12 -2.65 -34.72
C ILE A 650 -9.03 -3.00 -36.20
N GLU A 651 -9.39 -4.25 -36.50
CA GLU A 651 -9.43 -4.72 -37.89
C GLU A 651 -10.65 -4.14 -38.67
N PRO A 652 -10.49 -3.82 -39.96
CA PRO A 652 -9.30 -4.06 -40.80
C PRO A 652 -8.32 -2.87 -40.85
N THR A 653 -8.63 -1.70 -40.25
CA THR A 653 -7.78 -0.52 -40.33
C THR A 653 -6.39 -0.75 -39.72
N LYS A 654 -6.32 -1.61 -38.69
CA LYS A 654 -5.07 -2.06 -38.05
C LYS A 654 -4.11 -2.72 -39.06
N THR A 655 -4.58 -3.74 -39.77
CA THR A 655 -3.80 -4.47 -40.79
C THR A 655 -3.44 -3.62 -42.01
N TYR A 656 -4.28 -2.66 -42.37
CA TYR A 656 -4.11 -1.82 -43.54
C TYR A 656 -3.57 -0.39 -43.21
N ARG A 657 -3.06 -0.17 -42.02
CA ARG A 657 -2.53 1.13 -41.57
C ARG A 657 -1.52 1.74 -42.51
N ASP A 658 -0.65 0.94 -43.11
CA ASP A 658 0.41 1.36 -44.04
C ASP A 658 -0.09 2.07 -45.32
N TYR A 659 -1.37 2.02 -45.58
CA TYR A 659 -1.99 2.66 -46.76
C TYR A 659 -2.41 4.11 -46.50
N PHE A 660 -2.25 4.62 -45.27
CA PHE A 660 -2.80 5.92 -44.88
C PHE A 660 -1.72 6.96 -44.59
N ASN A 661 -1.94 8.18 -45.10
CA ASN A 661 -1.33 9.39 -44.57
C ASN A 661 -2.28 9.98 -43.51
N VAL A 662 -1.74 10.52 -42.44
CA VAL A 662 -2.53 11.21 -41.43
C VAL A 662 -1.95 12.60 -41.20
N HIS A 663 -2.80 13.59 -41.39
CA HIS A 663 -2.46 15.00 -41.24
C HIS A 663 -3.26 15.61 -40.10
N MET A 664 -2.60 16.33 -39.20
CA MET A 664 -3.22 17.12 -38.16
C MET A 664 -3.22 18.58 -38.56
N VAL A 665 -4.36 19.24 -38.48
CA VAL A 665 -4.52 20.67 -38.75
C VAL A 665 -4.86 21.37 -37.44
N TYR A 666 -4.08 22.36 -37.08
CA TYR A 666 -4.36 23.18 -35.91
C TYR A 666 -5.53 24.13 -36.18
N ALA A 667 -6.52 24.09 -35.29
CA ALA A 667 -7.70 24.92 -35.31
C ALA A 667 -7.87 25.62 -33.96
N VAL A 668 -7.44 26.87 -33.88
CA VAL A 668 -7.43 27.65 -32.63
C VAL A 668 -8.81 28.24 -32.40
N SER A 669 -9.57 27.69 -31.47
CA SER A 669 -10.87 28.22 -31.08
C SER A 669 -10.73 29.40 -30.13
N ARG A 670 -11.62 30.38 -30.26
CA ARG A 670 -11.64 31.53 -29.33
C ARG A 670 -11.89 31.08 -27.89
N LYS A 671 -12.82 30.17 -27.69
CA LYS A 671 -13.18 29.61 -26.37
C LYS A 671 -12.97 28.11 -26.30
N ALA A 672 -12.78 27.62 -25.07
CA ALA A 672 -12.61 26.21 -24.77
C ALA A 672 -13.93 25.43 -24.70
N CYS A 673 -15.03 25.99 -25.20
CA CYS A 673 -16.36 25.40 -25.14
C CYS A 673 -17.13 25.64 -26.42
N VAL A 674 -18.05 24.73 -26.72
CA VAL A 674 -19.08 24.86 -27.74
C VAL A 674 -20.30 25.53 -27.08
N GLY A 675 -20.75 26.64 -27.60
CA GLY A 675 -21.90 27.39 -27.12
C GLY A 675 -22.97 27.59 -28.21
N ASP A 676 -23.78 28.60 -28.05
CA ASP A 676 -24.81 29.01 -29.01
C ASP A 676 -24.28 29.91 -30.13
N ASP A 677 -23.08 30.48 -29.95
CA ASP A 677 -22.43 31.37 -30.88
C ASP A 677 -21.36 30.65 -31.69
N PRO A 678 -21.54 30.51 -33.02
CA PRO A 678 -20.59 29.81 -33.89
C PRO A 678 -19.21 30.48 -33.96
N THR A 679 -19.06 31.74 -33.51
CA THR A 679 -17.77 32.40 -33.50
C THR A 679 -16.91 32.03 -32.30
N GLN A 680 -17.42 31.23 -31.39
CA GLN A 680 -16.66 30.76 -30.21
C GLN A 680 -15.64 29.70 -30.57
N THR A 681 -15.93 28.90 -31.57
CA THR A 681 -15.06 27.79 -31.97
C THR A 681 -14.48 28.00 -33.40
N ALA A 682 -13.35 27.36 -33.66
CA ALA A 682 -12.65 27.48 -34.93
C ALA A 682 -13.46 26.94 -36.11
N LEU A 683 -14.27 25.92 -35.88
CA LEU A 683 -15.07 25.25 -36.91
C LEU A 683 -16.54 25.69 -36.92
N GLY A 684 -16.93 26.57 -36.01
CA GLY A 684 -18.27 27.09 -35.91
C GLY A 684 -19.31 26.08 -35.36
N THR A 685 -18.85 25.15 -34.54
CA THR A 685 -19.76 24.19 -33.89
C THR A 685 -20.63 24.90 -32.87
N VAL A 686 -21.93 24.58 -32.86
CA VAL A 686 -22.92 25.12 -31.92
C VAL A 686 -23.81 24.04 -31.36
N TRP A 687 -24.42 24.31 -30.21
CA TRP A 687 -25.47 23.46 -29.69
C TRP A 687 -26.79 23.65 -30.45
N ASP A 688 -27.37 22.55 -30.90
CA ASP A 688 -28.72 22.57 -31.47
C ASP A 688 -29.75 22.47 -30.33
N LYS A 689 -30.51 23.53 -30.15
CA LYS A 689 -31.54 23.63 -29.08
C LYS A 689 -32.87 22.97 -29.48
N VAL A 690 -33.01 22.46 -30.68
CA VAL A 690 -34.33 22.02 -31.19
C VAL A 690 -34.84 20.74 -30.56
N ASN A 691 -33.94 19.89 -30.04
CA ASN A 691 -34.32 18.63 -29.37
C ASN A 691 -33.51 18.34 -28.11
N GLY A 692 -32.97 19.37 -27.48
CA GLY A 692 -32.34 19.22 -26.21
C GLY A 692 -30.86 18.86 -26.25
N VAL A 693 -30.29 18.23 -27.26
CA VAL A 693 -28.85 17.99 -27.35
C VAL A 693 -28.44 17.50 -28.74
N THR A 694 -28.09 18.36 -29.64
CA THR A 694 -27.35 17.95 -30.85
C THR A 694 -26.30 18.99 -31.18
N ASN A 695 -25.05 18.60 -31.12
CA ASN A 695 -23.99 19.43 -31.67
C ASN A 695 -24.06 19.42 -33.18
N ARG A 696 -23.92 20.55 -33.75
CA ARG A 696 -24.01 20.71 -35.19
C ARG A 696 -22.81 21.50 -35.70
N LEU A 697 -22.03 20.86 -36.55
CA LEU A 697 -21.05 21.55 -37.37
C LEU A 697 -21.78 22.37 -38.43
N ILE A 698 -21.61 23.68 -38.42
CA ILE A 698 -22.32 24.57 -39.31
C ILE A 698 -21.62 24.61 -40.68
N GLN A 699 -20.29 24.79 -40.68
CA GLN A 699 -19.50 24.85 -41.91
C GLN A 699 -18.05 24.50 -41.59
N LEU A 700 -17.41 23.71 -42.47
CA LEU A 700 -15.95 23.51 -42.44
C LEU A 700 -15.27 24.70 -43.07
N PRO A 701 -14.33 25.36 -42.37
CA PRO A 701 -13.54 26.45 -42.96
C PRO A 701 -12.67 25.96 -44.12
N ASP A 702 -12.43 26.82 -45.13
CA ASP A 702 -11.63 26.49 -46.30
C ASP A 702 -10.22 26.01 -45.95
N TYR A 703 -9.63 26.51 -44.87
CA TYR A 703 -8.27 26.14 -44.48
C TYR A 703 -8.13 24.67 -44.03
N VAL A 704 -9.19 23.98 -43.68
CA VAL A 704 -9.18 22.54 -43.37
C VAL A 704 -8.65 21.72 -44.55
N TYR A 705 -8.82 22.24 -45.77
CA TYR A 705 -8.32 21.61 -46.99
C TYR A 705 -6.89 21.97 -47.36
N ILE A 706 -6.16 22.67 -46.53
CA ILE A 706 -4.76 23.09 -46.83
C ILE A 706 -3.85 21.91 -47.19
N PRO A 707 -3.86 20.77 -46.47
CA PRO A 707 -3.11 19.58 -46.87
C PRO A 707 -3.55 19.06 -48.25
N VAL A 708 -4.83 19.14 -48.53
CA VAL A 708 -5.46 18.68 -49.78
C VAL A 708 -5.09 19.58 -50.93
N SER A 709 -5.07 20.92 -50.74
CA SER A 709 -4.79 21.90 -51.80
C SER A 709 -3.30 21.98 -52.19
N ARG A 710 -2.38 21.52 -51.33
CA ARG A 710 -0.94 21.51 -51.64
C ARG A 710 -0.42 20.23 -52.29
N GLY A 711 -1.20 19.20 -52.35
CA GLY A 711 -0.92 17.97 -53.07
C GLY A 711 -2.24 17.41 -53.55
N VAL A 712 -2.29 16.82 -54.70
CA VAL A 712 -3.52 16.16 -55.18
C VAL A 712 -3.93 15.05 -54.20
N ILE A 713 -4.72 15.40 -53.21
CA ILE A 713 -5.33 14.47 -52.30
C ILE A 713 -6.79 14.28 -52.73
N PRO A 714 -7.11 13.28 -53.52
CA PRO A 714 -8.48 13.01 -53.85
C PRO A 714 -9.13 12.33 -52.60
N TYR A 715 -10.20 12.94 -52.08
CA TYR A 715 -11.09 12.30 -51.13
C TYR A 715 -10.57 12.08 -49.70
N PRO A 716 -10.04 13.12 -49.00
CA PRO A 716 -9.62 12.94 -47.64
C PRO A 716 -10.82 12.63 -46.73
N SER A 717 -10.63 11.73 -45.81
CA SER A 717 -11.54 11.58 -44.67
C SER A 717 -11.18 12.61 -43.63
N ILE A 718 -12.08 13.55 -43.34
CA ILE A 718 -11.87 14.61 -42.36
C ILE A 718 -12.52 14.19 -41.07
N ILE A 719 -11.73 14.10 -40.03
CA ILE A 719 -12.13 13.72 -38.68
C ILE A 719 -12.03 14.94 -37.79
N VAL A 720 -13.16 15.36 -37.22
CA VAL A 720 -13.24 16.50 -36.31
C VAL A 720 -13.44 16.00 -34.90
N ASN A 721 -12.48 16.32 -34.01
CA ASN A 721 -12.54 15.96 -32.59
C ASN A 721 -12.80 17.22 -31.78
N GLY A 722 -13.85 17.27 -30.99
CA GLY A 722 -14.22 18.42 -30.21
C GLY A 722 -14.38 18.13 -28.72
N LYS A 723 -14.11 19.11 -27.90
CA LYS A 723 -14.21 18.97 -26.45
C LYS A 723 -15.62 18.74 -25.93
N LYS A 724 -16.64 19.22 -26.60
CA LYS A 724 -18.02 19.14 -26.11
C LYS A 724 -19.01 18.90 -27.25
N THR A 725 -18.66 18.01 -28.11
CA THR A 725 -19.47 17.68 -29.29
C THR A 725 -20.05 16.30 -29.09
N GLY A 726 -21.28 16.19 -28.59
CA GLY A 726 -21.88 14.95 -28.14
C GLY A 726 -22.12 13.88 -29.21
N PHE A 727 -22.03 14.19 -30.51
CA PHE A 727 -22.31 13.24 -31.56
C PHE A 727 -21.52 13.45 -32.82
N ALA A 728 -21.23 12.36 -33.47
CA ALA A 728 -20.67 12.39 -34.80
C ALA A 728 -21.70 12.87 -35.79
N LEU A 729 -21.34 13.85 -36.58
CA LEU A 729 -22.07 14.26 -37.74
C LEU A 729 -21.41 13.64 -38.96
N MET A 730 -22.14 12.79 -39.64
CA MET A 730 -21.78 12.41 -40.99
C MET A 730 -22.41 13.39 -41.98
N LYS A 731 -21.57 14.01 -42.77
CA LYS A 731 -22.03 14.69 -43.95
C LYS A 731 -21.71 13.82 -45.13
N GLY A 732 -22.68 13.12 -45.65
CA GLY A 732 -22.39 12.19 -46.70
C GLY A 732 -23.55 11.54 -47.31
N THR A 733 -24.49 12.29 -47.75
CA THR A 733 -25.52 11.76 -48.63
C THR A 733 -25.21 12.16 -50.04
N GLY A 734 -24.65 11.24 -50.79
CA GLY A 734 -24.25 11.47 -52.13
C GLY A 734 -22.73 11.47 -52.24
N ILE A 735 -22.19 11.34 -53.40
CA ILE A 735 -20.74 11.41 -53.62
C ILE A 735 -20.22 12.67 -52.98
N ILE A 736 -19.65 12.53 -51.84
CA ILE A 736 -19.18 13.64 -51.03
C ILE A 736 -17.73 13.50 -50.78
N GLU A 737 -17.15 14.44 -51.25
CA GLU A 737 -15.79 14.75 -51.09
C GLU A 737 -15.67 16.18 -50.57
N PRO A 738 -15.01 16.33 -49.41
CA PRO A 738 -14.49 15.30 -48.52
C PRO A 738 -15.56 14.75 -47.56
N ASN A 739 -15.43 13.48 -47.19
CA ASN A 739 -16.17 12.94 -46.06
C ASN A 739 -15.59 13.49 -44.75
N TYR A 740 -16.47 13.84 -43.82
CA TYR A 740 -16.03 14.18 -42.47
C TYR A 740 -16.86 13.45 -41.43
N ALA A 741 -16.25 13.16 -40.33
CA ALA A 741 -16.90 12.62 -39.15
C ALA A 741 -16.55 13.48 -37.94
N PHE A 742 -17.47 13.57 -37.02
CA PHE A 742 -17.33 14.40 -35.84
C PHE A 742 -17.41 13.51 -34.59
N SER A 743 -16.41 13.57 -33.72
CA SER A 743 -16.32 12.75 -32.51
C SER A 743 -16.19 13.63 -31.29
N CYS A 744 -16.80 13.19 -30.19
CA CYS A 744 -16.75 13.91 -28.92
C CYS A 744 -15.84 13.23 -27.92
N TYR A 745 -15.04 14.01 -27.28
CA TYR A 745 -14.15 13.48 -26.25
C TYR A 745 -14.55 13.85 -24.81
N LEU A 746 -15.16 15.03 -24.58
CA LEU A 746 -15.55 15.44 -23.23
C LEU A 746 -16.85 14.82 -22.69
N CYS A 747 -17.65 14.19 -23.54
CA CYS A 747 -18.95 13.68 -23.14
C CYS A 747 -18.90 12.29 -22.49
N GLY A 748 -17.78 11.57 -22.52
CA GLY A 748 -17.68 10.21 -22.01
C GLY A 748 -16.23 9.73 -21.85
N GLY A 749 -15.25 10.65 -21.85
CA GLY A 749 -13.85 10.32 -21.74
C GLY A 749 -13.23 9.68 -22.98
N LEU A 750 -12.02 9.18 -22.83
CA LEU A 750 -11.22 8.65 -23.93
C LEU A 750 -11.74 7.34 -24.50
N ASP A 751 -12.31 6.47 -23.69
CA ASP A 751 -12.92 5.23 -24.19
C ASP A 751 -14.11 5.54 -25.10
N TYR A 752 -14.88 6.56 -24.75
CA TYR A 752 -15.96 7.03 -25.59
C TYR A 752 -15.44 7.69 -26.87
N LEU A 753 -14.36 8.48 -26.79
CA LEU A 753 -13.72 9.04 -27.97
C LEU A 753 -13.22 7.94 -28.90
N LYS A 754 -12.54 6.92 -28.40
CA LYS A 754 -12.09 5.76 -29.17
C LYS A 754 -13.25 5.07 -29.86
N TYR A 755 -14.31 4.77 -29.12
CA TYR A 755 -15.52 4.18 -29.67
C TYR A 755 -16.14 5.06 -30.77
N SER A 756 -16.29 6.36 -30.49
CA SER A 756 -16.84 7.33 -31.44
C SER A 756 -15.97 7.41 -32.71
N ILE A 757 -14.64 7.43 -32.62
CA ILE A 757 -13.76 7.36 -33.79
C ILE A 757 -14.00 6.10 -34.61
N LEU A 758 -14.11 4.97 -33.98
CA LEU A 758 -14.31 3.69 -34.67
C LEU A 758 -15.69 3.58 -35.33
N HIS A 759 -16.75 3.94 -34.60
CA HIS A 759 -18.12 3.88 -35.13
C HIS A 759 -18.36 4.94 -36.21
N GLU A 760 -18.08 6.19 -35.89
CA GLU A 760 -18.45 7.31 -36.72
C GLU A 760 -17.41 7.58 -37.82
N SER A 761 -16.12 7.61 -37.44
CA SER A 761 -15.07 7.94 -38.40
C SER A 761 -14.68 6.75 -39.27
N VAL A 762 -14.46 5.57 -38.71
CA VAL A 762 -14.14 4.36 -39.47
C VAL A 762 -15.40 3.79 -40.13
N GLY A 763 -16.47 3.58 -39.37
CA GLY A 763 -17.71 2.96 -39.85
C GLY A 763 -18.46 3.85 -40.83
N HIS A 764 -18.96 4.96 -40.36
CA HIS A 764 -19.77 5.86 -41.22
C HIS A 764 -18.90 6.71 -42.16
N GLY A 765 -17.92 7.44 -41.61
CA GLY A 765 -17.17 8.43 -42.42
C GLY A 765 -16.29 7.81 -43.47
N PHE A 766 -15.47 6.83 -43.12
CA PHE A 766 -14.59 6.17 -44.07
C PHE A 766 -15.26 4.95 -44.75
N GLY A 767 -15.91 4.09 -43.97
CA GLY A 767 -16.45 2.82 -44.41
C GLY A 767 -17.78 2.93 -45.13
N LEU A 768 -18.49 4.05 -45.04
CA LEU A 768 -19.82 4.28 -45.64
C LEU A 768 -20.84 3.25 -45.17
N LEU A 769 -20.73 2.80 -43.94
CA LEU A 769 -21.61 1.80 -43.33
C LEU A 769 -22.86 2.46 -42.73
N ALA A 770 -23.96 1.72 -42.68
CA ALA A 770 -25.18 2.13 -41.98
C ALA A 770 -25.14 1.66 -40.52
N ASP A 771 -25.90 2.32 -39.65
CA ASP A 771 -26.22 1.81 -38.32
C ASP A 771 -26.88 0.44 -38.38
N GLU A 772 -26.43 -0.50 -37.56
CA GLU A 772 -27.03 -1.84 -37.43
C GLU A 772 -27.81 -2.00 -36.12
N TYR A 773 -27.83 -0.97 -35.25
CA TYR A 773 -28.56 -1.00 -33.99
C TYR A 773 -30.06 -0.69 -34.18
N VAL A 774 -30.83 -0.99 -33.11
CA VAL A 774 -32.28 -0.83 -33.05
C VAL A 774 -32.68 0.07 -31.90
N ASP A 775 -33.26 1.23 -32.17
CA ASP A 775 -33.83 2.15 -31.20
C ASP A 775 -35.36 1.98 -31.09
N TYR A 776 -36.00 1.69 -32.23
CA TYR A 776 -37.46 1.59 -32.33
C TYR A 776 -37.87 0.13 -32.32
N ILE A 777 -38.12 -0.39 -31.11
CA ILE A 777 -38.55 -1.77 -30.89
C ILE A 777 -39.99 -1.94 -31.43
N ASP A 778 -40.23 -3.08 -32.09
CA ASP A 778 -41.52 -3.45 -32.68
C ASP A 778 -42.03 -2.49 -33.77
N GLN A 779 -41.14 -1.68 -34.34
CA GLN A 779 -41.47 -0.81 -35.47
C GLN A 779 -40.78 -1.27 -36.74
N GLU A 780 -41.52 -1.13 -37.85
CA GLU A 780 -40.99 -1.38 -39.19
C GLU A 780 -40.32 -0.12 -39.76
N LEU A 781 -39.24 -0.31 -40.50
CA LEU A 781 -38.58 0.78 -41.23
C LEU A 781 -39.59 1.49 -42.14
N PRO A 782 -39.82 2.79 -41.96
CA PRO A 782 -40.80 3.54 -42.80
C PRO A 782 -40.45 3.48 -44.29
N GLU A 783 -41.48 3.50 -45.15
CA GLU A 783 -41.29 3.48 -46.60
C GLU A 783 -40.43 4.65 -47.11
N SER A 784 -40.52 5.83 -46.50
CA SER A 784 -39.63 6.96 -46.79
C SER A 784 -38.18 6.59 -46.61
N ASN A 785 -37.87 5.90 -45.50
CA ASN A 785 -36.51 5.48 -45.15
C ASN A 785 -36.05 4.33 -46.01
N LYS A 786 -36.91 3.37 -46.38
CA LYS A 786 -36.62 2.33 -47.35
C LYS A 786 -36.25 2.91 -48.73
N ASN A 787 -37.02 3.89 -49.20
CA ASN A 787 -36.75 4.58 -50.45
C ASN A 787 -35.43 5.40 -50.37
N ARG A 788 -35.15 6.04 -49.25
CA ARG A 788 -33.90 6.74 -49.03
C ARG A 788 -32.73 5.76 -49.05
N LEU A 789 -32.80 4.64 -48.32
CA LEU A 789 -31.76 3.61 -48.29
C LEU A 789 -31.49 3.04 -49.71
N LYS A 790 -32.53 2.79 -50.52
CA LYS A 790 -32.36 2.37 -51.95
C LYS A 790 -31.58 3.38 -52.78
N LEU A 791 -31.88 4.67 -52.59
CA LEU A 791 -31.16 5.75 -53.28
C LEU A 791 -29.70 5.85 -52.84
N ASP A 792 -29.44 5.68 -51.58
CA ASP A 792 -28.09 5.74 -51.03
C ASP A 792 -27.29 4.48 -51.43
N GLN A 793 -27.89 3.31 -51.45
CA GLN A 793 -27.27 2.09 -51.98
C GLN A 793 -26.95 2.19 -53.46
N ALA A 794 -27.80 2.85 -54.26
CA ALA A 794 -27.51 3.12 -55.66
C ALA A 794 -26.29 4.01 -55.89
N LYS A 795 -25.88 4.77 -54.84
CA LYS A 795 -24.65 5.59 -54.83
C LYS A 795 -23.44 4.87 -54.23
N GLY A 796 -23.56 3.61 -53.83
CA GLY A 796 -22.48 2.84 -53.24
C GLY A 796 -22.39 2.89 -51.73
N LEU A 797 -23.42 3.36 -51.00
CA LEU A 797 -23.44 3.50 -49.57
C LEU A 797 -24.21 2.37 -48.90
N TYR A 798 -23.92 2.06 -47.63
CA TYR A 798 -24.74 1.25 -46.70
C TYR A 798 -24.97 -0.20 -47.13
N PHE A 799 -23.98 -0.84 -47.75
CA PHE A 799 -24.08 -2.23 -48.20
C PHE A 799 -23.98 -3.26 -47.06
N ASN A 800 -23.73 -2.82 -45.82
CA ASN A 800 -23.77 -3.67 -44.62
C ASN A 800 -25.22 -3.99 -44.16
N VAL A 801 -26.22 -3.32 -44.72
CA VAL A 801 -27.66 -3.60 -44.49
C VAL A 801 -28.42 -3.89 -45.79
N SER A 802 -29.56 -4.56 -45.68
CA SER A 802 -30.36 -4.94 -46.83
C SER A 802 -31.86 -4.77 -46.56
N LEU A 803 -32.64 -4.48 -47.62
CA LEU A 803 -34.11 -4.43 -47.57
C LEU A 803 -34.76 -5.76 -47.95
N THR A 804 -34.00 -6.82 -48.15
CA THR A 804 -34.47 -8.17 -48.40
C THR A 804 -33.88 -9.17 -47.42
N ASN A 805 -34.66 -10.18 -47.05
CA ASN A 805 -34.22 -11.34 -46.25
C ASN A 805 -33.80 -12.56 -47.11
N ASP A 806 -33.86 -12.44 -48.43
CA ASP A 806 -33.39 -13.50 -49.30
C ASP A 806 -31.87 -13.60 -49.24
N SER A 807 -31.35 -14.66 -48.66
CA SER A 807 -29.92 -14.90 -48.47
C SER A 807 -29.10 -14.89 -49.78
N ARG A 808 -29.74 -15.06 -50.93
CA ARG A 808 -29.09 -15.01 -52.26
C ARG A 808 -29.01 -13.59 -52.83
N LEU A 809 -29.83 -12.66 -52.32
CA LEU A 809 -29.94 -11.27 -52.81
C LEU A 809 -29.29 -10.22 -51.91
N VAL A 810 -28.91 -10.57 -50.68
CA VAL A 810 -28.18 -9.66 -49.78
C VAL A 810 -26.76 -9.43 -50.30
N TYR A 811 -26.21 -8.27 -50.03
CA TYR A 811 -24.85 -7.87 -50.50
C TYR A 811 -23.75 -8.82 -50.02
N TRP A 812 -23.95 -9.50 -48.90
CA TRP A 812 -23.01 -10.46 -48.27
C TRP A 812 -23.36 -11.91 -48.58
N SER A 813 -24.16 -12.18 -49.64
CA SER A 813 -24.59 -13.55 -50.00
C SER A 813 -23.43 -14.52 -50.22
N HIS A 814 -22.27 -14.03 -50.68
CA HIS A 814 -21.05 -14.81 -50.91
C HIS A 814 -20.33 -15.22 -49.62
N LEU A 815 -20.62 -14.58 -48.51
CA LEU A 815 -20.09 -14.92 -47.16
C LEU A 815 -20.97 -15.98 -46.48
N ILE A 816 -22.26 -16.10 -46.86
CA ILE A 816 -23.20 -17.05 -46.24
C ILE A 816 -22.79 -18.47 -46.59
N GLY A 817 -22.55 -19.31 -45.58
CA GLY A 817 -22.07 -20.69 -45.74
C GLY A 817 -20.57 -20.81 -46.08
N HIS A 818 -19.85 -19.72 -46.15
CA HIS A 818 -18.41 -19.78 -46.33
C HIS A 818 -17.72 -20.33 -45.04
N PRO A 819 -16.81 -21.33 -45.18
CA PRO A 819 -16.23 -22.00 -44.00
C PRO A 819 -15.56 -21.09 -42.97
N ARG A 820 -15.00 -19.98 -43.42
CA ARG A 820 -14.37 -18.98 -42.53
C ARG A 820 -15.40 -18.13 -41.77
N TYR A 821 -16.63 -18.03 -42.26
CA TYR A 821 -17.66 -17.14 -41.69
C TYR A 821 -18.93 -17.91 -41.35
N PRO A 822 -18.86 -18.96 -40.49
CA PRO A 822 -20.00 -19.80 -40.18
C PRO A 822 -21.14 -19.07 -39.44
N TYR A 823 -20.84 -17.87 -38.93
CA TYR A 823 -21.73 -17.01 -38.16
C TYR A 823 -22.46 -15.95 -39.03
N VAL A 824 -22.09 -15.83 -40.29
CA VAL A 824 -22.76 -14.90 -41.20
C VAL A 824 -24.09 -15.50 -41.66
N GLY A 825 -25.13 -14.69 -41.58
CA GLY A 825 -26.50 -15.06 -41.95
C GLY A 825 -27.30 -13.85 -42.43
N VAL A 826 -28.60 -13.89 -42.18
CA VAL A 826 -29.53 -12.78 -42.45
C VAL A 826 -30.33 -12.55 -41.19
N TYR A 827 -30.08 -11.49 -40.50
CA TYR A 827 -30.67 -11.16 -39.20
C TYR A 827 -31.49 -9.88 -39.33
N GLU A 828 -32.76 -9.91 -38.90
CA GLU A 828 -33.62 -8.73 -38.93
C GLU A 828 -33.20 -7.69 -37.90
N GLY A 829 -33.36 -6.41 -38.25
CA GLY A 829 -33.00 -5.24 -37.44
C GLY A 829 -31.82 -4.47 -38.01
N GLY A 830 -31.87 -3.15 -37.93
CA GLY A 830 -30.86 -2.18 -38.37
C GLY A 830 -31.53 -0.84 -38.75
N CYS A 831 -30.68 0.15 -39.11
CA CYS A 831 -31.16 1.49 -39.44
C CYS A 831 -32.07 2.08 -38.35
N LYS A 832 -31.85 1.73 -37.08
CA LYS A 832 -32.65 2.10 -35.88
C LYS A 832 -34.00 1.35 -35.75
N TYR A 833 -34.39 0.47 -36.67
CA TYR A 833 -35.68 -0.22 -36.66
C TYR A 833 -35.54 -1.72 -36.50
N ASN A 834 -36.46 -2.35 -35.79
CA ASN A 834 -36.43 -3.78 -35.51
C ASN A 834 -36.88 -4.63 -36.74
N ASN A 835 -37.77 -4.10 -37.58
CA ASN A 835 -38.35 -4.87 -38.71
C ASN A 835 -38.12 -4.17 -40.05
N GLY A 836 -38.10 -4.95 -41.14
CA GLY A 836 -38.06 -4.47 -42.54
C GLY A 836 -36.67 -4.06 -43.04
N VAL A 837 -35.62 -4.40 -42.30
CA VAL A 837 -34.20 -4.22 -42.66
C VAL A 837 -33.38 -5.36 -42.04
N TRP A 838 -32.37 -5.82 -42.73
CA TRP A 838 -31.57 -6.99 -42.35
C TRP A 838 -30.09 -6.67 -42.37
N ARG A 839 -29.31 -7.38 -41.53
CA ARG A 839 -27.85 -7.30 -41.35
C ARG A 839 -27.19 -8.68 -41.36
N SER A 840 -25.87 -8.73 -41.51
CA SER A 840 -25.14 -9.99 -41.72
C SER A 840 -24.85 -10.79 -40.47
N GLU A 841 -24.72 -10.13 -39.32
CA GLU A 841 -24.41 -10.74 -38.04
C GLU A 841 -25.26 -10.10 -36.93
N ARG A 842 -25.34 -10.79 -35.79
CA ARG A 842 -26.08 -10.30 -34.62
C ARG A 842 -25.35 -9.17 -33.90
N VAL A 843 -24.00 -9.17 -33.97
CA VAL A 843 -23.13 -8.25 -33.27
C VAL A 843 -22.17 -7.60 -34.24
N SER A 844 -21.97 -6.31 -34.07
CA SER A 844 -21.02 -5.50 -34.82
C SER A 844 -20.84 -4.18 -34.07
N LEU A 845 -19.69 -3.51 -34.21
CA LEU A 845 -19.49 -2.15 -33.75
C LEU A 845 -20.61 -1.19 -34.24
N MET A 846 -21.16 -1.46 -35.41
CA MET A 846 -22.30 -0.69 -35.96
C MET A 846 -23.66 -1.07 -35.33
N SER A 847 -23.72 -2.11 -34.49
CA SER A 847 -24.95 -2.60 -33.85
C SER A 847 -24.98 -2.46 -32.34
N THR A 848 -23.87 -2.15 -31.70
CA THR A 848 -23.77 -2.02 -30.24
C THR A 848 -23.01 -0.76 -29.86
N LEU A 849 -23.45 -0.08 -28.80
CA LEU A 849 -22.75 1.04 -28.23
C LEU A 849 -21.89 0.50 -27.06
N LEU A 850 -20.57 0.65 -27.13
CA LEU A 850 -19.58 0.45 -26.04
C LEU A 850 -19.12 -0.99 -25.70
N ALA A 851 -19.74 -2.06 -26.18
CA ALA A 851 -19.39 -3.40 -25.72
C ALA A 851 -18.39 -4.17 -26.60
N ASP A 852 -18.49 -4.05 -27.93
CA ASP A 852 -17.75 -4.91 -28.85
C ASP A 852 -16.98 -4.10 -29.90
N LEU A 853 -15.67 -3.99 -29.78
CA LEU A 853 -14.78 -3.33 -30.74
C LEU A 853 -14.52 -4.31 -31.95
N TYR A 854 -15.56 -4.62 -32.69
CA TYR A 854 -15.52 -5.59 -33.76
C TYR A 854 -16.41 -5.16 -34.93
N PHE A 855 -15.86 -5.03 -36.13
CA PHE A 855 -16.64 -4.93 -37.35
C PHE A 855 -17.03 -6.32 -37.86
N ASN A 856 -18.30 -6.53 -38.22
CA ASN A 856 -18.72 -7.79 -38.81
C ASN A 856 -18.05 -8.05 -40.16
N ALA A 857 -18.15 -9.27 -40.69
CA ALA A 857 -17.42 -9.72 -41.87
C ALA A 857 -17.68 -8.85 -43.11
N ILE A 858 -18.94 -8.48 -43.38
CA ILE A 858 -19.26 -7.61 -44.56
C ILE A 858 -18.71 -6.21 -44.34
N SER A 859 -18.79 -5.67 -43.15
CA SER A 859 -18.23 -4.34 -42.83
C SER A 859 -16.73 -4.30 -43.03
N ARG A 860 -16.01 -5.34 -42.61
CA ARG A 860 -14.55 -5.45 -42.84
C ARG A 860 -14.24 -5.57 -44.34
N GLU A 861 -15.01 -6.36 -45.09
CA GLU A 861 -14.86 -6.50 -46.53
C GLU A 861 -15.04 -5.15 -47.23
N LEU A 862 -16.10 -4.41 -46.91
CA LEU A 862 -16.38 -3.08 -47.50
C LEU A 862 -15.26 -2.08 -47.19
N LEU A 863 -14.77 -2.09 -45.97
CA LEU A 863 -13.61 -1.26 -45.57
C LEU A 863 -12.35 -1.62 -46.37
N VAL A 864 -12.00 -2.90 -46.48
CA VAL A 864 -10.85 -3.37 -47.27
C VAL A 864 -11.00 -3.06 -48.74
N LYS A 865 -12.17 -3.26 -49.29
CA LYS A 865 -12.47 -2.90 -50.68
C LYS A 865 -12.21 -1.42 -50.95
N ARG A 866 -12.71 -0.54 -50.06
CA ARG A 866 -12.49 0.90 -50.16
C ARG A 866 -11.00 1.28 -50.01
N ILE A 867 -10.29 0.66 -49.09
CA ILE A 867 -8.83 0.91 -48.89
C ILE A 867 -8.08 0.54 -50.17
N LEU A 868 -8.30 -0.64 -50.71
CA LEU A 868 -7.59 -1.11 -51.91
C LEU A 868 -7.95 -0.29 -53.17
N GLU A 869 -9.21 0.07 -53.34
CA GLU A 869 -9.64 0.95 -54.44
C GLU A 869 -9.04 2.36 -54.35
N LEU A 870 -9.11 2.98 -53.16
CA LEU A 870 -8.53 4.31 -52.94
C LEU A 870 -7.00 4.32 -53.06
N SER A 871 -6.35 3.25 -52.63
CA SER A 871 -4.88 3.13 -52.74
C SER A 871 -4.42 2.78 -54.19
N GLY A 872 -5.35 2.46 -55.09
CA GLY A 872 -5.05 2.12 -56.46
C GLY A 872 -4.62 0.67 -56.68
N GLU A 873 -4.75 -0.19 -55.67
CA GLU A 873 -4.33 -1.59 -55.78
C GLU A 873 -5.41 -2.55 -56.36
N GLY A 874 -6.62 -2.13 -56.46
CA GLY A 874 -7.75 -2.96 -56.89
C GLY A 874 -8.14 -4.05 -55.90
N TYR A 875 -9.42 -4.22 -55.67
CA TYR A 875 -9.98 -5.20 -54.77
C TYR A 875 -10.15 -6.56 -55.43
N SER A 876 -9.93 -7.65 -54.69
CA SER A 876 -10.49 -8.98 -54.97
C SER A 876 -10.84 -9.68 -53.65
N PHE A 877 -11.82 -10.60 -53.69
CA PHE A 877 -12.22 -11.34 -52.51
C PHE A 877 -11.07 -12.19 -51.93
N ASP A 878 -10.23 -12.78 -52.81
CA ASP A 878 -9.06 -13.52 -52.35
C ASP A 878 -8.04 -12.65 -51.56
N LYS A 879 -7.85 -11.40 -52.01
CA LYS A 879 -6.99 -10.45 -51.28
C LYS A 879 -7.57 -10.12 -49.89
N PHE A 880 -8.88 -9.98 -49.79
CA PHE A 880 -9.57 -9.83 -48.53
C PHE A 880 -9.34 -11.03 -47.63
N LEU A 881 -9.65 -12.26 -48.11
CA LEU A 881 -9.52 -13.50 -47.37
C LEU A 881 -8.10 -13.74 -46.83
N GLN A 882 -7.06 -13.32 -47.57
CA GLN A 882 -5.67 -13.50 -47.16
C GLN A 882 -5.27 -12.74 -45.89
N LYS A 883 -5.91 -11.60 -45.65
CA LYS A 883 -5.53 -10.69 -44.56
C LYS A 883 -6.66 -10.43 -43.57
N ASP A 884 -7.85 -10.90 -43.82
CA ASP A 884 -8.99 -10.71 -42.92
C ASP A 884 -8.73 -11.38 -41.56
N SER A 885 -9.12 -10.73 -40.52
CA SER A 885 -9.10 -11.25 -39.16
C SER A 885 -10.40 -10.88 -38.46
N ASP A 886 -10.92 -11.82 -37.69
CA ASP A 886 -12.10 -11.64 -36.83
C ASP A 886 -11.66 -11.40 -35.34
N GLU A 887 -10.47 -10.88 -35.15
CA GLU A 887 -9.99 -10.44 -33.85
C GLU A 887 -11.01 -9.52 -33.16
N GLY A 888 -11.27 -9.74 -31.89
CA GLY A 888 -12.26 -9.00 -31.10
C GLY A 888 -13.71 -9.49 -31.27
N ARG A 889 -13.96 -10.51 -32.11
CA ARG A 889 -15.30 -11.09 -32.23
C ARG A 889 -15.73 -11.73 -30.92
N PRO A 890 -16.91 -11.39 -30.35
CA PRO A 890 -17.38 -11.99 -29.11
C PRO A 890 -17.56 -13.51 -29.21
N THR A 891 -16.95 -14.29 -28.34
CA THR A 891 -16.98 -15.77 -28.28
C THR A 891 -17.78 -16.28 -27.08
N GLY A 892 -18.99 -15.84 -26.82
CA GLY A 892 -19.75 -16.31 -25.68
C GLY A 892 -21.25 -16.24 -25.83
N GLY A 893 -21.93 -17.32 -25.42
CA GLY A 893 -23.37 -17.49 -25.54
C GLY A 893 -24.16 -16.47 -24.70
N SER A 894 -25.38 -16.22 -25.15
CA SER A 894 -26.39 -15.30 -24.65
C SER A 894 -26.15 -13.83 -25.03
N LEU A 895 -26.15 -13.61 -26.32
CA LEU A 895 -26.45 -12.30 -26.87
C LEU A 895 -27.96 -12.04 -26.69
N SER A 896 -28.33 -11.62 -25.46
CA SER A 896 -29.65 -11.03 -25.28
C SER A 896 -29.64 -9.72 -26.04
N LEU A 897 -30.57 -9.61 -26.98
CA LEU A 897 -30.95 -8.33 -27.56
C LEU A 897 -31.57 -7.48 -26.44
N SER A 898 -30.76 -6.85 -25.63
CA SER A 898 -31.24 -5.77 -24.77
C SER A 898 -31.64 -4.64 -25.72
N PRO A 899 -32.88 -4.18 -25.66
CA PRO A 899 -33.26 -2.99 -26.40
C PRO A 899 -32.41 -1.83 -25.88
N PHE A 900 -31.52 -1.35 -26.71
CA PHE A 900 -30.73 -0.17 -26.40
C PHE A 900 -31.64 1.04 -26.54
N ARG A 901 -32.00 1.65 -25.42
CA ARG A 901 -32.39 3.05 -25.45
C ARG A 901 -31.16 3.86 -25.82
N SER A 902 -31.31 4.75 -26.80
CA SER A 902 -30.34 5.79 -27.07
C SER A 902 -30.04 6.53 -25.76
N THR A 903 -28.94 6.19 -25.09
CA THR A 903 -28.55 6.76 -23.81
C THR A 903 -27.83 8.09 -23.97
N SER A 904 -27.87 8.68 -25.15
CA SER A 904 -27.29 9.98 -25.42
C SER A 904 -27.89 11.12 -24.58
N ILE A 905 -29.07 10.92 -23.97
CA ILE A 905 -29.71 11.89 -23.06
C ILE A 905 -29.51 11.53 -21.58
N ASP A 906 -29.42 10.22 -21.24
CA ASP A 906 -29.38 9.77 -19.86
C ASP A 906 -28.02 10.00 -19.15
N TRP A 907 -26.92 10.22 -19.87
CA TRP A 907 -25.60 10.41 -19.24
C TRP A 907 -25.41 11.81 -18.68
N VAL A 908 -25.95 12.82 -19.34
CA VAL A 908 -25.92 14.19 -18.81
C VAL A 908 -26.86 14.30 -17.59
N ASP A 909 -28.00 13.60 -17.61
CA ASP A 909 -28.95 13.58 -16.48
C ASP A 909 -28.47 12.67 -15.34
N ARG A 910 -27.72 11.60 -15.57
CA ARG A 910 -27.15 10.77 -14.50
C ARG A 910 -25.95 11.42 -13.81
N LEU A 911 -25.20 12.24 -14.53
CA LEU A 911 -24.16 13.08 -13.92
C LEU A 911 -24.75 14.23 -13.11
N SER A 912 -25.97 14.70 -13.46
CA SER A 912 -26.65 15.75 -12.68
C SER A 912 -27.43 15.22 -11.46
N VAL A 913 -27.92 13.98 -11.49
CA VAL A 913 -28.71 13.38 -10.38
C VAL A 913 -27.84 12.84 -9.25
N GLY A 914 -26.56 12.53 -9.50
CA GLY A 914 -25.62 12.14 -8.45
C GLY A 914 -24.98 13.31 -7.70
N LEU A 915 -25.24 14.55 -8.10
CA LEU A 915 -24.58 15.76 -7.56
C LEU A 915 -25.46 16.59 -6.63
N ASP A 916 -26.76 16.29 -6.53
CA ASP A 916 -27.67 16.96 -5.58
C ASP A 916 -27.65 16.31 -4.18
N GLU A 917 -26.93 15.19 -3.99
CA GLU A 917 -26.69 14.54 -2.69
C GLU A 917 -25.21 14.61 -2.25
N LEU A 918 -24.37 15.36 -2.94
CA LEU A 918 -23.02 15.71 -2.57
C LEU A 918 -22.94 17.23 -2.40
#